data_474024f4fa1f4d3f90ec4eeb1b10f59d
#
_entry.id   474024f4fa1f4d3f90ec4eeb1b10f59d
#
_cell.length_a   1.000
_cell.length_b   1.000
_cell.length_c   1.000
_cell.angle_alpha   90.00
_cell.angle_beta   90.00
_cell.angle_gamma   90.00
#
_symmetry.space_group_name_H-M   'P 1'
#
loop_
_entity.id
_entity.type
_entity.pdbx_description
1 polymer ?
#
loop_
_entity_poly.entity_id
_entity_poly.type
_entity_poly.pdbx_seq_one_letter_code
_entity_poly.pdbx_strand_id
1 'polypeptide(L)'
;MKLKFLFCIGISVISMCGCSNGDGRKMTHEPNRLRAPMYPLVTIDPYTSAWSASDNLFDSPVKHWTGKDFPLLGVAKVDGVSYRFMGDEELSLYPICGTSEQVDWKGRYTVKQPADGWEKADFNDGSWKEGAGAFGTKENEAMAKTQWGDEFIWVRRWIDIKDDLAGKKLYLEYSHDDDVIIYVNGIKVVETGNSAKKYQYAELPADVVASLKPGKNLIAAYCHNRVGNGLLDFGLMAERDNTRCFTRTAEQTAVDVQATQTYYSFTCGPVDLSVKFTAPLLINNLDLMTRPVNYLSYETASNDGQAHEISLYFEAAPQWAIDQPYQKSVSKTGNTEGITYVSTGSVDQQILGKRGDDLRIDWGYFYMAAPQAENILSATGDGVSMRKAFVAGNDLNSQSTNGFDKLVLSCNLGKEKNASGYIMLAYDDIYSIQYFGQNLRPYWNRNGKETIFSQMKKAVVEYDELMKQCTEFDSKLFTEAENAGGREYAELCALAYRQVMAAHKLVQSPEGELLYLSKENFSNGCINTVDLTYPSAPLFLVYNPELEKGMMNGIFYYSESGKWKKPFAAHDLGTYPLANGQVYGGDMPVEESGNMLILSAAIAKVEGNAQYAEKHWKVLTTWADYLLEKGLDPENQLCTDDFAGHFAHNANLSIKAILGVASYGKLAGMLGKHDVAEKYLSKAKGMAAQWLKMADDGDHYRLTFDKPGTWSQKYNLVWDKLLGLNIFPEEVAQKEIAYYLTKQNTYGLPLDSRETYTKNDWIMWTAAMSTDTATFKKFISPVYKFMNETPDRVPMSDWTWTLEPHQKGFQARSVIGGYWMKVLMDKMLVK
;
A
#
# COMPACT_ATOMS: atom_id res chain seq x y z
N MET A 1 72.50 -14.30 9.10
CA MET A 1 72.68 -12.92 8.61
C MET A 1 71.37 -12.43 8.11
N LYS A 2 70.75 -11.44 8.83
CA LYS A 2 69.41 -10.92 8.59
C LYS A 2 69.42 -9.81 7.53
N LEU A 3 68.53 -9.85 6.54
CA LEU A 3 68.25 -8.69 5.73
C LEU A 3 66.74 -8.42 5.77
N LYS A 4 66.36 -7.29 6.34
CA LYS A 4 64.99 -6.71 6.36
C LYS A 4 64.79 -5.92 5.08
N PHE A 5 63.71 -6.16 4.37
CA PHE A 5 63.22 -5.22 3.34
C PHE A 5 61.99 -4.51 3.88
N LEU A 6 62.09 -3.19 3.93
CA LEU A 6 61.01 -2.24 4.22
C LEU A 6 60.31 -1.91 2.89
N PHE A 7 59.00 -2.11 2.79
CA PHE A 7 58.19 -1.56 1.72
C PHE A 7 57.39 -0.38 2.29
N CYS A 8 57.72 0.80 1.81
CA CYS A 8 56.89 2.01 2.00
C CYS A 8 55.78 2.02 0.98
N ILE A 9 54.53 1.92 1.43
CA ILE A 9 53.35 2.22 0.60
C ILE A 9 52.92 3.66 0.94
N GLY A 10 53.06 4.55 -0.06
CA GLY A 10 52.60 5.90 0.03
C GLY A 10 51.07 5.97 -0.08
N ILE A 11 50.45 6.49 0.95
CA ILE A 11 49.02 6.84 0.95
C ILE A 11 48.89 8.28 0.49
N SER A 12 48.33 8.46 -0.73
CA SER A 12 47.91 9.78 -1.20
C SER A 12 46.63 10.18 -0.50
N VAL A 13 46.73 11.13 0.40
CA VAL A 13 45.60 11.79 1.05
C VAL A 13 45.05 12.83 0.08
N ILE A 14 43.89 12.56 -0.51
CA ILE A 14 43.07 13.60 -1.16
C ILE A 14 42.30 14.33 -0.08
N SER A 15 42.72 15.55 0.24
CA SER A 15 42.02 16.47 1.13
C SER A 15 40.80 17.03 0.41
N MET A 16 39.59 16.57 0.76
CA MET A 16 38.36 17.32 0.46
C MET A 16 38.02 18.19 1.65
N CYS A 17 38.10 19.52 1.44
CA CYS A 17 37.53 20.50 2.36
C CYS A 17 36.00 20.31 2.43
N GLY A 18 35.49 19.74 3.53
CA GLY A 18 34.10 19.75 3.92
C GLY A 18 33.96 20.63 5.16
N CYS A 19 33.11 21.62 5.08
CA CYS A 19 32.75 22.47 6.21
C CYS A 19 32.20 21.61 7.36
N SER A 20 32.91 21.65 8.49
CA SER A 20 32.46 21.06 9.74
C SER A 20 31.45 21.98 10.41
N ASN A 21 30.26 21.44 10.73
CA ASN A 21 29.46 21.94 11.82
C ASN A 21 28.73 20.77 12.48
N GLY A 22 29.00 20.61 13.80
CA GLY A 22 28.19 19.81 14.73
C GLY A 22 28.58 18.34 14.80
N ASP A 23 28.95 17.87 15.98
CA ASP A 23 29.05 16.45 16.33
C ASP A 23 27.66 15.75 16.29
N GLY A 24 27.09 15.64 15.08
CA GLY A 24 25.99 14.73 14.81
C GLY A 24 26.52 13.30 14.71
N ARG A 25 25.98 12.38 15.50
CA ARG A 25 26.31 10.96 15.38
C ARG A 25 26.20 10.55 13.90
N LYS A 26 27.29 10.04 13.33
CA LYS A 26 27.31 9.55 11.94
C LYS A 26 26.25 8.46 11.79
N MET A 27 25.32 8.64 10.86
CA MET A 27 24.47 7.54 10.41
C MET A 27 25.36 6.38 9.96
N THR A 28 25.02 5.18 10.38
CA THR A 28 25.79 3.96 10.13
C THR A 28 25.55 3.40 8.72
N HIS A 29 24.69 4.04 7.93
CA HIS A 29 24.32 3.66 6.56
C HIS A 29 24.31 4.88 5.64
N GLU A 30 24.34 4.64 4.33
CA GLU A 30 24.18 5.69 3.32
C GLU A 30 22.72 6.14 3.26
N PRO A 31 22.43 7.45 3.43
CA PRO A 31 21.05 7.93 3.45
C PRO A 31 20.39 7.80 2.06
N ASN A 32 19.12 7.42 2.04
CA ASN A 32 18.28 7.47 0.86
C ASN A 32 17.91 8.93 0.55
N ARG A 33 18.20 9.39 -0.66
CA ARG A 33 17.98 10.78 -1.11
C ARG A 33 16.65 10.96 -1.84
N LEU A 34 15.94 9.88 -2.09
CA LEU A 34 14.67 9.89 -2.79
C LEU A 34 13.63 10.67 -1.98
N ARG A 35 13.06 11.72 -2.57
CA ARG A 35 11.84 12.33 -2.06
C ARG A 35 10.68 11.35 -2.28
N ALA A 36 10.30 10.62 -1.26
CA ALA A 36 9.21 9.67 -1.39
C ALA A 36 7.85 10.37 -1.59
N PRO A 37 6.97 9.86 -2.45
CA PRO A 37 5.59 10.36 -2.57
C PRO A 37 4.85 10.31 -1.23
N MET A 38 4.98 9.20 -0.49
CA MET A 38 4.63 9.06 0.93
C MET A 38 5.72 8.30 1.67
N TYR A 39 5.88 8.59 2.97
CA TYR A 39 6.88 7.94 3.81
C TYR A 39 6.22 6.89 4.71
N PRO A 40 6.64 5.61 4.67
CA PRO A 40 6.08 4.57 5.53
C PRO A 40 6.46 4.78 7.00
N LEU A 41 5.50 4.70 7.90
CA LEU A 41 5.69 4.88 9.35
C LEU A 41 5.40 3.59 10.13
N VAL A 42 4.16 3.11 10.10
CA VAL A 42 3.72 1.88 10.77
C VAL A 42 3.14 0.95 9.72
N THR A 43 3.78 -0.19 9.52
CA THR A 43 3.40 -1.14 8.46
C THR A 43 3.42 -2.55 9.02
N ILE A 44 2.24 -3.14 9.20
CA ILE A 44 2.06 -4.52 9.71
C ILE A 44 1.42 -5.39 8.62
N ASP A 45 0.31 -4.94 8.05
CA ASP A 45 -0.48 -5.64 7.05
C ASP A 45 -1.39 -4.65 6.29
N PRO A 46 -2.24 -5.08 5.33
CA PRO A 46 -3.10 -4.16 4.57
C PRO A 46 -4.04 -3.30 5.42
N TYR A 47 -4.38 -3.73 6.63
CA TYR A 47 -5.27 -2.99 7.54
C TYR A 47 -4.54 -2.08 8.52
N THR A 48 -3.27 -2.38 8.85
CA THR A 48 -2.44 -1.56 9.73
C THR A 48 -1.23 -1.05 8.95
N SER A 49 -1.48 -0.05 8.11
CA SER A 49 -0.50 0.51 7.18
C SER A 49 -0.64 2.04 7.14
N ALA A 50 0.24 2.73 7.88
CA ALA A 50 0.20 4.17 8.13
C ALA A 50 1.41 4.89 7.55
N TRP A 51 1.17 6.05 6.92
CA TRP A 51 2.10 6.78 6.08
C TRP A 51 2.06 8.28 6.35
N SER A 52 3.19 8.97 6.19
CA SER A 52 3.24 10.43 6.11
C SER A 52 3.00 10.90 4.68
N ALA A 53 1.98 11.73 4.48
CA ALA A 53 1.57 12.24 3.16
C ALA A 53 2.17 13.61 2.82
N SER A 54 3.24 14.03 3.50
CA SER A 54 3.85 15.35 3.34
C SER A 54 5.37 15.26 3.42
N ASP A 55 6.06 16.30 2.95
CA ASP A 55 7.51 16.38 3.00
C ASP A 55 8.01 16.58 4.44
N ASN A 56 7.30 17.39 5.24
CA ASN A 56 7.56 17.47 6.68
C ASN A 56 6.54 16.60 7.43
N LEU A 57 6.99 15.84 8.41
CA LEU A 57 6.18 14.88 9.16
C LEU A 57 4.99 15.52 9.90
N PHE A 58 5.01 16.83 10.09
CA PHE A 58 4.00 17.63 10.80
C PHE A 58 3.05 18.44 9.89
N ASP A 59 3.20 18.39 8.56
CA ASP A 59 2.37 19.22 7.65
C ASP A 59 1.01 18.59 7.34
N SER A 60 0.83 17.31 7.63
CA SER A 60 -0.45 16.60 7.45
C SER A 60 -0.68 15.57 8.56
N PRO A 61 -1.94 15.16 8.81
CA PRO A 61 -2.20 13.97 9.60
C PRO A 61 -1.51 12.74 8.98
N VAL A 62 -1.15 11.77 9.83
CA VAL A 62 -0.75 10.45 9.35
C VAL A 62 -1.93 9.78 8.68
N LYS A 63 -1.70 9.14 7.54
CA LYS A 63 -2.74 8.54 6.68
C LYS A 63 -2.60 7.03 6.59
N HIS A 64 -3.72 6.35 6.49
CA HIS A 64 -3.78 4.99 5.96
C HIS A 64 -3.50 5.02 4.46
N TRP A 65 -3.08 3.90 3.85
CA TRP A 65 -2.84 3.82 2.39
C TRP A 65 -4.08 4.18 1.55
N THR A 66 -5.29 4.06 2.10
CA THR A 66 -6.55 4.48 1.46
C THR A 66 -6.71 6.00 1.37
N GLY A 67 -5.84 6.78 2.03
CA GLY A 67 -5.93 8.24 2.16
C GLY A 67 -6.74 8.72 3.38
N LYS A 68 -7.38 7.80 4.12
CA LYS A 68 -8.08 8.15 5.36
C LYS A 68 -7.10 8.43 6.49
N ASP A 69 -7.50 9.27 7.44
CA ASP A 69 -6.67 9.62 8.57
C ASP A 69 -6.49 8.43 9.53
N PHE A 70 -5.23 8.17 9.88
CA PHE A 70 -4.77 7.35 11.00
C PHE A 70 -4.00 8.25 11.96
N PRO A 71 -4.69 9.12 12.71
CA PRO A 71 -4.05 10.20 13.44
C PRO A 71 -3.00 9.69 14.42
N LEU A 72 -1.81 10.26 14.30
CA LEU A 72 -0.69 10.07 15.21
C LEU A 72 -0.01 11.43 15.36
N LEU A 73 0.01 11.95 16.58
CA LEU A 73 0.54 13.27 16.91
C LEU A 73 1.75 13.13 17.82
N GLY A 74 2.83 13.86 17.51
CA GLY A 74 4.05 13.91 18.32
C GLY A 74 4.46 15.34 18.64
N VAL A 75 4.72 15.61 19.94
CA VAL A 75 5.13 16.92 20.44
C VAL A 75 6.30 16.75 21.40
N ALA A 76 7.34 17.58 21.22
CA ALA A 76 8.42 17.75 22.18
C ALA A 76 8.22 19.05 22.94
N LYS A 77 8.22 19.00 24.27
CA LYS A 77 8.21 20.18 25.14
C LYS A 77 9.60 20.36 25.72
N VAL A 78 10.25 21.47 25.38
CA VAL A 78 11.62 21.82 25.81
C VAL A 78 11.58 23.12 26.59
N ASP A 79 12.00 23.10 27.86
CA ASP A 79 11.99 24.27 28.77
C ASP A 79 10.64 25.01 28.77
N GLY A 80 9.54 24.24 28.73
CA GLY A 80 8.16 24.73 28.72
C GLY A 80 7.60 25.14 27.36
N VAL A 81 8.40 25.13 26.28
CA VAL A 81 7.98 25.45 24.92
C VAL A 81 7.64 24.16 24.17
N SER A 82 6.43 24.04 23.61
CA SER A 82 5.98 22.86 22.86
C SER A 82 6.26 23.02 21.37
N TYR A 83 6.89 21.98 20.77
CA TYR A 83 7.22 21.88 19.35
C TYR A 83 6.54 20.63 18.78
N ARG A 84 5.57 20.79 17.88
CA ARG A 84 4.94 19.69 17.16
C ARG A 84 5.87 19.21 16.05
N PHE A 85 6.28 17.94 16.13
CA PHE A 85 7.20 17.34 15.15
C PHE A 85 6.54 16.29 14.27
N MET A 86 5.33 15.80 14.62
CA MET A 86 4.65 14.75 13.88
C MET A 86 3.14 14.95 13.88
N GLY A 87 2.51 14.74 12.72
CA GLY A 87 1.07 14.78 12.54
C GLY A 87 0.47 16.18 12.73
N ASP A 88 -0.84 16.25 12.66
CA ASP A 88 -1.58 17.47 12.97
C ASP A 88 -2.64 17.21 14.05
N GLU A 89 -3.07 18.28 14.71
CA GLU A 89 -4.15 18.19 15.69
C GLU A 89 -5.44 17.87 14.96
N GLU A 90 -6.03 16.71 15.26
CA GLU A 90 -7.24 16.25 14.59
C GLU A 90 -8.42 17.16 14.87
N LEU A 91 -9.17 17.46 13.82
CA LEU A 91 -10.43 18.16 13.90
C LEU A 91 -11.52 17.23 14.41
N SER A 92 -12.15 17.57 15.51
CA SER A 92 -13.35 16.87 16.00
C SER A 92 -14.57 17.38 15.26
N LEU A 93 -15.15 16.57 14.36
CA LEU A 93 -16.35 16.90 13.61
C LEU A 93 -17.61 16.34 14.29
N TYR A 94 -18.75 16.98 14.03
CA TYR A 94 -20.06 16.45 14.35
C TYR A 94 -21.04 16.71 13.20
N PRO A 95 -22.03 15.81 12.97
CA PRO A 95 -22.98 15.99 11.88
C PRO A 95 -24.00 17.11 12.17
N ILE A 96 -24.10 18.05 11.24
CA ILE A 96 -25.24 18.99 11.15
C ILE A 96 -26.42 18.26 10.49
N CYS A 97 -26.14 17.57 9.38
CA CYS A 97 -27.03 16.61 8.76
C CYS A 97 -26.18 15.41 8.28
N GLY A 98 -26.32 14.29 8.94
CA GLY A 98 -25.49 13.09 8.69
C GLY A 98 -25.71 12.48 7.31
N THR A 99 -24.76 11.66 6.87
CA THR A 99 -24.91 10.73 5.74
C THR A 99 -25.88 9.59 6.10
N SER A 100 -26.17 8.72 5.16
CA SER A 100 -27.13 7.60 5.38
C SER A 100 -26.66 6.58 6.41
N GLU A 101 -25.38 6.53 6.69
CA GLU A 101 -24.77 5.68 7.73
C GLU A 101 -25.03 6.23 9.14
N GLN A 102 -25.17 7.57 9.25
CA GLN A 102 -25.37 8.26 10.53
C GLN A 102 -26.83 8.51 10.86
N VAL A 103 -27.66 8.77 9.83
CA VAL A 103 -29.06 9.11 9.98
C VAL A 103 -29.87 8.75 8.74
N ASP A 104 -31.10 8.30 8.93
CA ASP A 104 -32.02 8.14 7.81
C ASP A 104 -32.39 9.51 7.21
N TRP A 105 -32.19 9.65 5.90
CA TRP A 105 -32.57 10.87 5.19
C TRP A 105 -33.26 10.58 3.86
N LYS A 106 -34.02 11.50 3.37
CA LYS A 106 -34.71 11.44 2.09
C LYS A 106 -34.40 12.65 1.23
N GLY A 107 -34.41 12.43 -0.08
CA GLY A 107 -34.26 13.47 -1.08
C GLY A 107 -35.16 13.22 -2.30
N ARG A 108 -35.33 14.25 -3.11
CA ARG A 108 -35.94 14.09 -4.42
C ARG A 108 -34.88 13.77 -5.45
N TYR A 109 -35.17 12.83 -6.35
CA TYR A 109 -34.21 12.42 -7.37
C TYR A 109 -34.85 12.19 -8.74
N THR A 110 -34.04 12.28 -9.77
CA THR A 110 -34.37 11.90 -11.14
C THR A 110 -33.15 11.26 -11.81
N VAL A 111 -33.41 10.36 -12.77
CA VAL A 111 -32.41 9.75 -13.64
C VAL A 111 -32.46 10.35 -15.06
N LYS A 112 -33.36 11.29 -15.28
CA LYS A 112 -33.48 12.06 -16.52
C LYS A 112 -32.84 13.41 -16.35
N GLN A 113 -32.06 13.83 -17.33
CA GLN A 113 -31.41 15.15 -17.32
C GLN A 113 -32.43 16.25 -17.03
N PRO A 114 -32.28 17.00 -15.93
CA PRO A 114 -33.16 18.12 -15.61
C PRO A 114 -32.79 19.36 -16.43
N ALA A 115 -33.68 20.36 -16.41
CA ALA A 115 -33.39 21.68 -16.96
C ALA A 115 -32.30 22.38 -16.12
N ASP A 116 -31.60 23.34 -16.74
CA ASP A 116 -30.58 24.16 -16.07
C ASP A 116 -31.13 24.85 -14.81
N GLY A 117 -30.28 24.99 -13.82
CA GLY A 117 -30.63 25.59 -12.52
C GLY A 117 -31.23 24.58 -11.53
N TRP A 118 -31.21 23.30 -11.83
CA TRP A 118 -31.70 22.24 -10.95
C TRP A 118 -31.01 22.22 -9.57
N GLU A 119 -29.80 22.76 -9.46
CA GLU A 119 -29.03 22.91 -8.26
C GLU A 119 -29.50 24.05 -7.34
N LYS A 120 -30.40 24.96 -7.85
CA LYS A 120 -30.86 26.13 -7.12
C LYS A 120 -32.13 25.84 -6.30
N ALA A 121 -32.30 26.60 -5.24
CA ALA A 121 -33.38 26.42 -4.28
C ALA A 121 -34.78 26.66 -4.86
N ASP A 122 -34.92 27.52 -5.89
CA ASP A 122 -36.17 27.90 -6.54
C ASP A 122 -36.60 26.95 -7.66
N PHE A 123 -35.80 25.96 -8.00
CA PHE A 123 -36.13 24.97 -9.01
C PHE A 123 -37.30 24.09 -8.58
N ASN A 124 -38.25 23.87 -9.48
CA ASN A 124 -39.41 23.04 -9.25
C ASN A 124 -39.10 21.54 -9.47
N ASP A 125 -38.84 20.81 -8.42
CA ASP A 125 -38.61 19.37 -8.41
C ASP A 125 -39.85 18.52 -8.09
N GLY A 126 -41.04 19.10 -8.20
CA GLY A 126 -42.31 18.45 -7.85
C GLY A 126 -42.60 17.16 -8.62
N SER A 127 -42.05 17.01 -9.84
CA SER A 127 -42.15 15.80 -10.66
C SER A 127 -41.12 14.71 -10.36
N TRP A 128 -40.13 15.01 -9.50
CA TRP A 128 -39.09 14.05 -9.17
C TRP A 128 -39.60 13.01 -8.18
N LYS A 129 -38.98 11.82 -8.22
CA LYS A 129 -39.28 10.77 -7.24
C LYS A 129 -38.67 11.12 -5.88
N GLU A 130 -39.26 10.60 -4.80
CA GLU A 130 -38.64 10.63 -3.47
C GLU A 130 -37.90 9.31 -3.22
N GLY A 131 -36.69 9.39 -2.66
CA GLY A 131 -35.87 8.25 -2.31
C GLY A 131 -35.11 8.46 -1.01
N ALA A 132 -34.79 7.37 -0.34
CA ALA A 132 -33.91 7.38 0.83
C ALA A 132 -32.43 7.31 0.41
N GLY A 133 -31.57 8.17 0.99
CA GLY A 133 -30.10 8.03 0.85
C GLY A 133 -29.55 6.85 1.69
N ALA A 134 -28.47 6.20 1.28
CA ALA A 134 -27.70 6.38 0.06
C ALA A 134 -28.45 5.89 -1.19
N PHE A 135 -28.03 6.44 -2.34
CA PHE A 135 -28.45 5.96 -3.65
C PHE A 135 -27.32 5.11 -4.25
N GLY A 136 -27.64 3.99 -4.89
CA GLY A 136 -26.62 3.12 -5.47
C GLY A 136 -27.17 2.10 -6.44
N THR A 137 -26.30 1.48 -7.19
CA THR A 137 -26.66 0.36 -8.08
C THR A 137 -26.89 -0.92 -7.26
N LYS A 138 -27.32 -1.99 -7.91
CA LYS A 138 -27.57 -3.28 -7.28
C LYS A 138 -26.31 -3.86 -6.61
N GLU A 139 -25.15 -3.59 -7.20
CA GLU A 139 -23.85 -4.06 -6.70
C GLU A 139 -23.49 -3.42 -5.35
N ASN A 140 -24.06 -2.25 -5.04
CA ASN A 140 -23.94 -1.54 -3.76
C ASN A 140 -25.17 -1.72 -2.84
N GLU A 141 -25.98 -2.76 -3.00
CA GLU A 141 -27.21 -2.96 -2.23
C GLU A 141 -27.02 -2.95 -0.70
N ALA A 142 -25.81 -3.31 -0.21
CA ALA A 142 -25.51 -3.27 1.22
C ALA A 142 -25.52 -1.84 1.79
N MET A 143 -25.26 -0.81 0.97
CA MET A 143 -25.25 0.61 1.36
C MET A 143 -26.45 1.37 0.80
N ALA A 144 -26.90 1.02 -0.39
CA ALA A 144 -27.95 1.74 -1.10
C ALA A 144 -29.32 1.44 -0.52
N LYS A 145 -30.00 2.47 -0.01
CA LYS A 145 -31.42 2.41 0.42
C LYS A 145 -32.37 2.69 -0.75
N THR A 146 -31.91 3.39 -1.76
CA THR A 146 -32.62 3.59 -3.04
C THR A 146 -31.75 3.12 -4.20
N GLN A 147 -32.25 2.15 -4.94
CA GLN A 147 -31.54 1.65 -6.13
C GLN A 147 -31.80 2.56 -7.33
N TRP A 148 -30.74 2.84 -8.11
CA TRP A 148 -30.81 3.42 -9.45
C TRP A 148 -30.04 2.51 -10.42
N GLY A 149 -30.63 2.25 -11.59
CA GLY A 149 -30.04 1.38 -12.62
C GLY A 149 -29.68 2.12 -13.92
N ASP A 150 -29.69 3.44 -13.90
CA ASP A 150 -29.38 4.30 -15.04
C ASP A 150 -27.94 4.82 -14.92
N GLU A 151 -27.38 5.35 -16.00
CA GLU A 151 -26.04 5.93 -16.08
C GLU A 151 -25.89 7.18 -15.18
N PHE A 152 -26.97 7.96 -15.04
CA PHE A 152 -26.96 9.25 -14.35
C PHE A 152 -28.00 9.33 -13.24
N ILE A 153 -27.69 10.10 -12.17
CA ILE A 153 -28.65 10.48 -11.15
C ILE A 153 -28.43 11.91 -10.70
N TRP A 154 -29.53 12.63 -10.47
CA TRP A 154 -29.59 13.94 -9.83
C TRP A 154 -30.40 13.81 -8.55
N VAL A 155 -29.85 14.29 -7.43
CA VAL A 155 -30.46 14.20 -6.10
C VAL A 155 -30.52 15.59 -5.48
N ARG A 156 -31.65 15.95 -4.85
CA ARG A 156 -31.85 17.20 -4.11
C ARG A 156 -32.28 16.85 -2.70
N ARG A 157 -31.49 17.25 -1.70
CA ARG A 157 -31.73 17.03 -0.29
C ARG A 157 -31.92 18.37 0.43
N TRP A 158 -33.12 18.61 0.96
CA TRP A 158 -33.35 19.73 1.83
C TRP A 158 -32.93 19.38 3.26
N ILE A 159 -32.14 20.26 3.90
CA ILE A 159 -31.64 20.13 5.26
C ILE A 159 -32.16 21.31 6.10
N ASP A 160 -32.35 21.06 7.41
CA ASP A 160 -32.79 22.07 8.37
C ASP A 160 -31.69 22.34 9.39
N ILE A 161 -31.01 23.49 9.25
CA ILE A 161 -29.91 23.88 10.14
C ILE A 161 -30.48 24.54 11.38
N LYS A 162 -30.31 23.93 12.53
CA LYS A 162 -30.74 24.39 13.84
C LYS A 162 -29.62 24.96 14.69
N ASP A 163 -28.38 24.56 14.40
CA ASP A 163 -27.19 24.93 15.15
C ASP A 163 -26.72 26.33 14.80
N ASP A 164 -26.08 26.98 15.76
CA ASP A 164 -25.29 28.18 15.48
C ASP A 164 -23.94 27.74 14.88
N LEU A 165 -23.75 28.11 13.62
CA LEU A 165 -22.55 27.78 12.83
C LEU A 165 -21.54 28.92 12.75
N ALA A 166 -21.79 30.03 13.45
CA ALA A 166 -20.91 31.20 13.40
C ALA A 166 -19.49 30.86 13.84
N GLY A 167 -18.51 31.17 12.99
CA GLY A 167 -17.11 30.97 13.27
C GLY A 167 -16.62 29.52 13.23
N LYS A 168 -17.48 28.55 12.87
CA LYS A 168 -17.10 27.15 12.72
C LYS A 168 -16.64 26.85 11.30
N LYS A 169 -15.67 25.99 11.16
CA LYS A 169 -15.37 25.34 9.88
C LYS A 169 -16.40 24.26 9.61
N LEU A 170 -16.86 24.23 8.38
CA LEU A 170 -17.88 23.30 7.90
C LEU A 170 -17.32 22.45 6.79
N TYR A 171 -17.75 21.19 6.74
CA TYR A 171 -17.29 20.20 5.78
C TYR A 171 -18.47 19.49 5.15
N LEU A 172 -18.41 19.28 3.84
CA LEU A 172 -19.26 18.32 3.16
C LEU A 172 -18.64 16.92 3.33
N GLU A 173 -19.38 15.98 3.92
CA GLU A 173 -19.04 14.56 3.92
C GLU A 173 -19.76 13.90 2.76
N TYR A 174 -19.04 13.15 1.90
CA TYR A 174 -19.65 12.55 0.71
C TYR A 174 -19.00 11.22 0.30
N SER A 175 -19.83 10.39 -0.34
CA SER A 175 -19.42 9.14 -1.00
C SER A 175 -19.93 9.16 -2.43
N HIS A 176 -19.15 8.69 -3.38
CA HIS A 176 -19.52 8.62 -4.78
C HIS A 176 -18.80 7.49 -5.54
N ASP A 177 -19.39 7.14 -6.69
CA ASP A 177 -18.86 6.20 -7.68
C ASP A 177 -19.67 6.39 -8.97
N ASP A 178 -19.15 6.88 -10.17
CA ASP A 178 -17.79 7.37 -10.45
C ASP A 178 -17.64 8.89 -10.25
N ASP A 179 -18.13 9.74 -11.22
CA ASP A 179 -18.04 11.20 -11.18
C ASP A 179 -19.11 11.79 -10.27
N VAL A 180 -18.77 12.79 -9.49
CA VAL A 180 -19.77 13.55 -8.72
C VAL A 180 -19.56 15.05 -8.81
N ILE A 181 -20.66 15.79 -8.85
CA ILE A 181 -20.69 17.25 -8.63
C ILE A 181 -21.70 17.52 -7.51
N ILE A 182 -21.29 18.25 -6.45
CA ILE A 182 -22.14 18.57 -5.32
C ILE A 182 -22.19 20.09 -5.11
N TYR A 183 -23.41 20.58 -4.93
CA TYR A 183 -23.70 22.00 -4.69
C TYR A 183 -24.35 22.17 -3.31
N VAL A 184 -24.02 23.27 -2.64
CA VAL A 184 -24.71 23.74 -1.44
C VAL A 184 -25.33 25.11 -1.75
N ASN A 185 -26.65 25.24 -1.61
CA ASN A 185 -27.41 26.43 -1.98
C ASN A 185 -27.11 26.96 -3.40
N GLY A 186 -26.86 26.07 -4.36
CA GLY A 186 -26.56 26.41 -5.75
C GLY A 186 -25.09 26.76 -6.03
N ILE A 187 -24.20 26.76 -5.02
CA ILE A 187 -22.77 27.02 -5.16
C ILE A 187 -22.05 25.67 -5.19
N LYS A 188 -21.18 25.45 -6.18
CA LYS A 188 -20.44 24.21 -6.36
C LYS A 188 -19.36 24.05 -5.27
N VAL A 189 -19.35 22.91 -4.57
CA VAL A 189 -18.40 22.57 -3.52
C VAL A 189 -17.44 21.46 -3.96
N VAL A 190 -17.97 20.43 -4.62
CA VAL A 190 -17.19 19.27 -5.06
C VAL A 190 -17.42 19.03 -6.54
N GLU A 191 -16.36 18.70 -7.25
CA GLU A 191 -16.37 18.16 -8.60
C GLU A 191 -15.22 17.16 -8.71
N THR A 192 -15.52 15.92 -9.03
CA THR A 192 -14.53 14.86 -9.21
C THR A 192 -14.54 14.35 -10.63
N GLY A 193 -13.42 13.77 -11.06
CA GLY A 193 -13.39 12.93 -12.25
C GLY A 193 -13.78 11.48 -11.92
N ASN A 194 -13.51 10.59 -12.89
CA ASN A 194 -13.75 9.14 -12.76
C ASN A 194 -12.95 8.55 -11.59
N SER A 195 -13.60 8.42 -10.46
CA SER A 195 -13.04 7.84 -9.22
C SER A 195 -14.15 7.41 -8.27
N ALA A 196 -13.89 6.39 -7.47
CA ALA A 196 -14.78 5.97 -6.38
C ALA A 196 -14.17 6.39 -5.04
N LYS A 197 -14.93 7.07 -4.21
CA LYS A 197 -14.52 7.50 -2.87
C LYS A 197 -15.67 7.34 -1.87
N LYS A 198 -15.32 6.90 -0.65
CA LYS A 198 -16.28 6.75 0.45
C LYS A 198 -15.92 7.70 1.58
N TYR A 199 -16.91 8.45 2.06
CA TYR A 199 -16.82 9.36 3.22
C TYR A 199 -15.60 10.28 3.21
N GLN A 200 -15.43 11.00 2.08
CA GLN A 200 -14.46 12.07 1.97
C GLN A 200 -15.01 13.36 2.59
N TYR A 201 -14.12 14.22 3.05
CA TYR A 201 -14.46 15.55 3.55
C TYR A 201 -13.95 16.62 2.61
N ALA A 202 -14.82 17.56 2.24
CA ALA A 202 -14.45 18.79 1.55
C ALA A 202 -14.79 19.99 2.44
N GLU A 203 -13.78 20.81 2.81
CA GLU A 203 -14.03 22.05 3.55
C GLU A 203 -14.88 23.00 2.69
N LEU A 204 -15.92 23.58 3.27
CA LEU A 204 -16.78 24.50 2.56
C LEU A 204 -16.07 25.83 2.31
N PRO A 205 -16.03 26.32 1.07
CA PRO A 205 -15.54 27.66 0.75
C PRO A 205 -16.31 28.76 1.51
N ALA A 206 -15.67 29.89 1.73
CA ALA A 206 -16.23 31.01 2.54
C ALA A 206 -17.55 31.56 1.98
N ASP A 207 -17.72 31.60 0.67
CA ASP A 207 -18.95 32.02 -0.02
C ASP A 207 -20.08 31.01 0.18
N VAL A 208 -19.76 29.71 0.23
CA VAL A 208 -20.73 28.66 0.57
C VAL A 208 -21.17 28.77 2.01
N VAL A 209 -20.22 28.93 2.96
CA VAL A 209 -20.54 29.15 4.38
C VAL A 209 -21.44 30.38 4.54
N ALA A 210 -21.16 31.49 3.85
CA ALA A 210 -21.98 32.72 3.88
C ALA A 210 -23.37 32.52 3.28
N SER A 211 -23.57 31.53 2.42
CA SER A 211 -24.89 31.21 1.83
C SER A 211 -25.80 30.43 2.77
N LEU A 212 -25.24 29.78 3.80
CA LEU A 212 -25.98 28.99 4.78
C LEU A 212 -26.77 29.92 5.73
N LYS A 213 -27.96 29.49 6.07
CA LYS A 213 -28.86 30.24 6.96
C LYS A 213 -29.55 29.29 7.95
N PRO A 214 -29.96 29.77 9.12
CA PRO A 214 -30.84 28.98 9.98
C PRO A 214 -32.08 28.53 9.24
N GLY A 215 -32.52 27.30 9.45
CA GLY A 215 -33.64 26.69 8.76
C GLY A 215 -33.23 26.00 7.44
N LYS A 216 -34.07 26.13 6.42
CA LYS A 216 -33.93 25.36 5.18
C LYS A 216 -32.75 25.76 4.31
N ASN A 217 -31.88 24.80 3.97
CA ASN A 217 -30.83 24.88 2.99
C ASN A 217 -30.91 23.68 2.04
N LEU A 218 -30.29 23.77 0.87
CA LEU A 218 -30.32 22.73 -0.16
C LEU A 218 -28.92 22.19 -0.39
N ILE A 219 -28.77 20.85 -0.35
CA ILE A 219 -27.63 20.15 -0.95
C ILE A 219 -28.16 19.46 -2.21
N ALA A 220 -27.52 19.70 -3.35
CA ALA A 220 -27.89 19.12 -4.62
C ALA A 220 -26.66 18.41 -5.23
N ALA A 221 -26.84 17.16 -5.68
CA ALA A 221 -25.77 16.35 -6.20
C ALA A 221 -26.12 15.70 -7.52
N TYR A 222 -25.16 15.65 -8.42
CA TYR A 222 -25.17 14.88 -9.66
C TYR A 222 -24.12 13.78 -9.57
N CYS A 223 -24.45 12.56 -9.99
CA CYS A 223 -23.50 11.46 -10.09
C CYS A 223 -23.65 10.76 -11.43
N HIS A 224 -22.52 10.45 -12.04
CA HIS A 224 -22.40 9.70 -13.29
C HIS A 224 -21.70 8.38 -13.02
N ASN A 225 -22.43 7.29 -13.14
CA ASN A 225 -21.89 5.92 -13.08
C ASN A 225 -21.50 5.50 -14.49
N ARG A 226 -20.20 5.42 -14.77
CA ARG A 226 -19.66 5.07 -16.10
C ARG A 226 -19.66 3.57 -16.33
N VAL A 227 -19.26 2.80 -15.32
CA VAL A 227 -19.15 1.33 -15.38
C VAL A 227 -19.27 0.73 -13.98
N GLY A 228 -20.13 -0.29 -13.86
CA GLY A 228 -20.16 -1.14 -12.66
C GLY A 228 -20.95 -0.54 -11.50
N ASN A 229 -20.27 -0.37 -10.37
CA ASN A 229 -20.89 0.07 -9.11
C ASN A 229 -21.16 1.58 -9.12
N GLY A 230 -22.40 1.99 -8.86
CA GLY A 230 -22.72 3.40 -8.63
C GLY A 230 -23.07 3.65 -7.18
N LEU A 231 -22.61 4.76 -6.60
CA LEU A 231 -22.90 5.18 -5.22
C LEU A 231 -23.00 6.70 -5.13
N LEU A 232 -23.96 7.19 -4.33
CA LEU A 232 -24.07 8.59 -3.97
C LEU A 232 -24.67 8.74 -2.56
N ASP A 233 -23.90 9.33 -1.66
CA ASP A 233 -24.35 9.74 -0.32
C ASP A 233 -23.63 11.04 0.08
N PHE A 234 -24.28 11.88 0.87
CA PHE A 234 -23.69 13.12 1.34
C PHE A 234 -24.38 13.69 2.58
N GLY A 235 -23.59 14.44 3.37
CA GLY A 235 -24.01 15.13 4.58
C GLY A 235 -23.19 16.38 4.85
N LEU A 236 -23.57 17.14 5.88
CA LEU A 236 -22.86 18.35 6.33
C LEU A 236 -22.37 18.17 7.76
N MET A 237 -21.09 18.44 7.98
CA MET A 237 -20.38 18.33 9.25
C MET A 237 -19.91 19.71 9.72
N ALA A 238 -19.78 19.91 11.02
CA ALA A 238 -19.14 21.08 11.61
C ALA A 238 -18.03 20.69 12.58
N GLU A 239 -17.07 21.58 12.73
CA GLU A 239 -15.98 21.45 13.70
C GLU A 239 -16.52 21.70 15.13
N ARG A 240 -16.16 20.80 16.09
CA ARG A 240 -16.59 20.93 17.51
C ARG A 240 -15.81 22.01 18.26
N ASP A 241 -14.47 21.87 18.20
CA ASP A 241 -13.54 22.79 18.85
C ASP A 241 -12.31 22.92 17.94
N ASN A 242 -12.00 24.15 17.52
CA ASN A 242 -10.88 24.47 16.66
C ASN A 242 -9.67 25.02 17.45
N THR A 243 -9.64 24.81 18.76
CA THR A 243 -8.52 25.24 19.61
C THR A 243 -7.27 24.47 19.24
N ARG A 244 -6.29 25.14 18.64
CA ARG A 244 -4.95 24.62 18.42
C ARG A 244 -4.12 24.80 19.67
N CYS A 245 -3.61 23.72 20.25
CA CYS A 245 -2.77 23.74 21.46
C CYS A 245 -1.29 23.82 21.11
N PHE A 246 -0.88 23.26 19.96
CA PHE A 246 0.51 23.18 19.51
C PHE A 246 0.74 24.04 18.27
N THR A 247 0.82 25.35 18.46
CA THR A 247 0.94 26.34 17.37
C THR A 247 2.36 26.45 16.79
N ARG A 248 3.37 25.91 17.49
CA ARG A 248 4.76 25.91 17.02
C ARG A 248 5.13 24.52 16.52
N THR A 249 5.74 24.46 15.34
CA THR A 249 6.34 23.24 14.80
C THR A 249 7.84 23.18 15.10
N ALA A 250 8.38 21.95 15.16
CA ALA A 250 9.81 21.73 15.08
C ALA A 250 10.34 22.10 13.68
N GLU A 251 11.63 22.32 13.55
CA GLU A 251 12.29 22.46 12.25
C GLU A 251 12.78 21.08 11.81
N GLN A 252 12.18 20.50 10.76
CA GLN A 252 12.64 19.22 10.21
C GLN A 252 13.90 19.45 9.37
N THR A 253 15.00 18.80 9.73
CA THR A 253 16.31 18.96 9.08
C THR A 253 16.63 17.82 8.10
N ALA A 254 16.04 16.63 8.31
CA ALA A 254 16.25 15.48 7.42
C ALA A 254 15.11 14.47 7.49
N VAL A 255 14.96 13.71 6.41
CA VAL A 255 14.20 12.46 6.33
C VAL A 255 15.01 11.44 5.54
N ASP A 256 15.00 10.17 5.97
CA ASP A 256 15.68 9.07 5.32
C ASP A 256 14.84 7.78 5.40
N VAL A 257 14.55 7.18 4.25
CA VAL A 257 13.73 5.96 4.13
C VAL A 257 14.59 4.77 3.77
N GLN A 258 14.65 3.81 4.69
CA GLN A 258 15.26 2.52 4.49
C GLN A 258 14.19 1.41 4.41
N ALA A 259 14.60 0.19 4.10
CA ALA A 259 13.67 -0.94 3.89
C ALA A 259 12.79 -1.24 5.11
N THR A 260 13.36 -1.22 6.32
CA THR A 260 12.62 -1.50 7.57
C THR A 260 12.47 -0.28 8.47
N GLN A 261 13.18 0.82 8.18
CA GLN A 261 13.29 1.99 9.06
C GLN A 261 13.05 3.29 8.29
N THR A 262 12.39 4.27 8.92
CA THR A 262 12.28 5.66 8.43
C THR A 262 12.77 6.60 9.51
N TYR A 263 13.75 7.43 9.19
CA TYR A 263 14.41 8.35 10.10
C TYR A 263 13.98 9.78 9.82
N TYR A 264 13.75 10.55 10.90
CA TYR A 264 13.52 11.98 10.84
C TYR A 264 14.43 12.68 11.84
N SER A 265 14.92 13.85 11.47
CA SER A 265 15.70 14.74 12.36
C SER A 265 15.03 16.10 12.44
N PHE A 266 14.99 16.64 13.67
CA PHE A 266 14.34 17.92 13.97
C PHE A 266 15.21 18.75 14.90
N THR A 267 15.05 20.09 14.83
CA THR A 267 15.51 21.01 15.84
C THR A 267 14.29 21.59 16.60
N CYS A 268 14.30 21.42 17.92
CA CYS A 268 13.27 21.87 18.86
C CYS A 268 13.86 22.95 19.79
N GLY A 269 14.25 24.12 19.26
CA GLY A 269 14.97 25.15 19.98
C GLY A 269 16.38 24.70 20.38
N PRO A 270 16.73 24.62 21.67
CA PRO A 270 18.07 24.23 22.14
C PRO A 270 18.31 22.71 22.14
N VAL A 271 17.37 21.90 21.60
CA VAL A 271 17.44 20.45 21.57
C VAL A 271 17.20 19.95 20.16
N ASP A 272 18.09 19.09 19.67
CA ASP A 272 17.85 18.29 18.47
C ASP A 272 17.12 17.00 18.85
N LEU A 273 16.14 16.61 18.04
CA LEU A 273 15.32 15.41 18.20
C LEU A 273 15.48 14.52 16.97
N SER A 274 15.91 13.28 17.17
CA SER A 274 15.86 12.23 16.16
C SER A 274 14.70 11.29 16.45
N VAL A 275 13.92 10.97 15.43
CA VAL A 275 12.79 10.04 15.51
C VAL A 275 12.96 8.94 14.46
N LYS A 276 12.76 7.69 14.84
CA LYS A 276 12.90 6.54 13.96
C LYS A 276 11.68 5.62 14.08
N PHE A 277 11.00 5.43 12.97
CA PHE A 277 9.97 4.39 12.83
C PHE A 277 10.61 3.10 12.35
N THR A 278 10.39 1.99 13.06
CA THR A 278 10.90 0.67 12.68
C THR A 278 9.76 -0.33 12.58
N ALA A 279 9.61 -0.92 11.41
CA ALA A 279 8.80 -2.11 11.17
C ALA A 279 9.74 -3.30 10.96
N PRO A 280 9.92 -4.22 11.91
CA PRO A 280 10.93 -5.28 11.84
C PRO A 280 10.51 -6.40 10.88
N LEU A 281 10.30 -6.05 9.61
CA LEU A 281 9.85 -6.94 8.53
C LEU A 281 11.04 -7.76 7.99
N LEU A 282 11.72 -8.50 8.87
CA LEU A 282 12.87 -9.33 8.53
C LEU A 282 12.39 -10.63 7.87
N ILE A 283 12.36 -10.65 6.55
CA ILE A 283 11.71 -11.63 5.67
C ILE A 283 12.14 -13.09 5.92
N ASN A 284 13.30 -13.33 6.50
CA ASN A 284 13.82 -14.67 6.81
C ASN A 284 13.43 -15.19 8.21
N ASN A 285 12.72 -14.39 9.01
CA ASN A 285 12.22 -14.78 10.32
C ASN A 285 10.70 -14.54 10.39
N LEU A 286 9.91 -15.57 10.06
CA LEU A 286 8.46 -15.45 9.93
C LEU A 286 7.77 -15.07 11.26
N ASP A 287 8.23 -15.57 12.38
CA ASP A 287 7.64 -15.22 13.70
C ASP A 287 7.90 -13.74 14.03
N LEU A 288 9.08 -13.22 13.68
CA LEU A 288 9.42 -11.80 13.89
C LEU A 288 8.73 -10.91 12.87
N MET A 289 8.78 -11.28 11.58
CA MET A 289 8.13 -10.54 10.48
C MET A 289 6.63 -10.34 10.73
N THR A 290 5.97 -11.31 11.36
CA THR A 290 4.53 -11.26 11.63
C THR A 290 4.19 -10.74 13.03
N ARG A 291 5.19 -10.48 13.88
CA ARG A 291 4.96 -9.85 15.18
C ARG A 291 4.29 -8.49 14.97
N PRO A 292 3.09 -8.26 15.51
CA PRO A 292 2.28 -7.09 15.18
C PRO A 292 2.71 -5.86 16.01
N VAL A 293 4.02 -5.59 16.09
CA VAL A 293 4.62 -4.54 16.92
C VAL A 293 5.63 -3.75 16.07
N ASN A 294 5.35 -2.49 15.83
CA ASN A 294 6.28 -1.52 15.28
C ASN A 294 6.81 -0.60 16.39
N TYR A 295 7.91 0.08 16.15
CA TYR A 295 8.53 0.97 17.12
C TYR A 295 8.59 2.40 16.59
N LEU A 296 8.41 3.35 17.49
CA LEU A 296 8.79 4.75 17.33
C LEU A 296 9.86 5.05 18.39
N SER A 297 11.11 5.05 17.96
CA SER A 297 12.26 5.37 18.79
C SER A 297 12.56 6.86 18.73
N TYR A 298 13.05 7.44 19.82
CA TYR A 298 13.45 8.85 19.89
C TYR A 298 14.79 9.01 20.62
N GLU A 299 15.57 9.98 20.17
CA GLU A 299 16.80 10.44 20.81
C GLU A 299 16.80 11.95 20.84
N THR A 300 17.15 12.54 21.97
CA THR A 300 17.32 13.99 22.14
C THR A 300 18.77 14.30 22.45
N ALA A 301 19.26 15.43 21.91
CA ALA A 301 20.61 15.93 22.18
C ALA A 301 20.58 17.45 22.31
N SER A 302 21.22 17.99 23.36
CA SER A 302 21.42 19.45 23.49
C SER A 302 22.31 19.98 22.38
N ASN A 303 21.89 21.01 21.68
CA ASN A 303 22.69 21.68 20.65
C ASN A 303 23.42 22.97 21.17
N ASP A 304 23.20 23.37 22.42
CA ASP A 304 23.89 24.44 23.08
C ASP A 304 24.83 23.99 24.24
N GLY A 305 24.85 22.66 24.50
CA GLY A 305 25.68 22.03 25.51
C GLY A 305 25.13 22.13 26.95
N GLN A 306 23.94 22.69 27.16
CA GLN A 306 23.27 22.75 28.48
C GLN A 306 22.28 21.59 28.62
N ALA A 307 21.86 21.34 29.88
CA ALA A 307 20.78 20.36 30.15
C ALA A 307 19.42 21.07 30.12
N HIS A 308 18.46 20.52 29.41
CA HIS A 308 17.12 21.08 29.20
C HIS A 308 16.06 20.17 29.80
N GLU A 309 14.97 20.75 30.31
CA GLU A 309 13.78 20.02 30.75
C GLU A 309 13.02 19.54 29.52
N ILE A 310 12.92 18.20 29.31
CA ILE A 310 12.37 17.61 28.10
C ILE A 310 11.21 16.67 28.45
N SER A 311 10.09 16.84 27.76
CA SER A 311 8.97 15.89 27.79
C SER A 311 8.45 15.64 26.38
N LEU A 312 8.08 14.40 26.09
CA LEU A 312 7.46 14.00 24.83
C LEU A 312 5.99 13.64 25.05
N TYR A 313 5.14 13.99 24.09
CA TYR A 313 3.73 13.68 24.04
C TYR A 313 3.42 12.95 22.74
N PHE A 314 2.81 11.77 22.86
CA PHE A 314 2.34 10.99 21.73
C PHE A 314 0.83 10.77 21.88
N GLU A 315 0.08 11.08 20.83
CA GLU A 315 -1.37 10.88 20.80
C GLU A 315 -1.78 10.07 19.58
N ALA A 316 -2.66 9.12 19.78
CA ALA A 316 -3.35 8.40 18.72
C ALA A 316 -4.87 8.57 18.86
N ALA A 317 -5.61 8.14 17.85
CA ALA A 317 -7.05 8.30 17.79
C ALA A 317 -7.76 6.95 17.51
N PRO A 318 -9.07 6.84 17.81
CA PRO A 318 -9.83 5.62 17.57
C PRO A 318 -9.82 5.12 16.12
N GLN A 319 -9.55 5.97 15.15
CA GLN A 319 -9.45 5.63 13.72
C GLN A 319 -8.47 4.49 13.41
N TRP A 320 -7.55 4.21 14.31
CA TRP A 320 -6.67 3.04 14.22
C TRP A 320 -7.40 1.70 14.36
N ALA A 321 -8.63 1.68 14.91
CA ALA A 321 -9.41 0.47 15.17
C ALA A 321 -10.89 0.59 14.78
N ILE A 322 -11.24 1.59 13.98
CA ILE A 322 -12.57 1.78 13.39
C ILE A 322 -12.44 2.09 11.90
N ASP A 323 -13.41 1.65 11.11
CA ASP A 323 -13.45 1.92 9.67
C ASP A 323 -14.08 3.29 9.36
N GLN A 324 -15.13 3.66 10.09
CA GLN A 324 -15.90 4.87 9.87
C GLN A 324 -15.84 5.81 11.08
N PRO A 325 -15.79 7.14 10.88
CA PRO A 325 -15.59 8.11 11.97
C PRO A 325 -16.74 8.17 12.96
N TYR A 326 -17.92 7.63 12.64
CA TYR A 326 -19.07 7.57 13.55
C TYR A 326 -19.10 6.30 14.40
N GLN A 327 -18.28 5.27 14.09
CA GLN A 327 -18.22 4.05 14.90
C GLN A 327 -17.65 4.37 16.27
N LYS A 328 -18.34 3.89 17.30
CA LYS A 328 -17.89 4.05 18.68
C LYS A 328 -16.76 3.09 19.02
N SER A 329 -15.83 3.57 19.83
CA SER A 329 -14.70 2.81 20.35
C SER A 329 -14.72 2.74 21.88
N VAL A 330 -14.00 1.78 22.41
CA VAL A 330 -13.66 1.68 23.83
C VAL A 330 -12.17 1.81 23.98
N SER A 331 -11.73 2.86 24.68
CA SER A 331 -10.33 3.10 24.98
C SER A 331 -10.00 2.79 26.44
N LYS A 332 -8.79 2.29 26.70
CA LYS A 332 -8.34 1.85 28.03
C LYS A 332 -6.87 2.23 28.25
N THR A 333 -6.53 2.46 29.50
CA THR A 333 -5.14 2.53 30.00
C THR A 333 -4.85 1.32 30.86
N GLY A 334 -3.60 0.93 30.98
CA GLY A 334 -3.22 -0.15 31.87
C GLY A 334 -1.72 -0.34 32.00
N ASN A 335 -1.36 -1.13 33.00
CA ASN A 335 0.00 -1.64 33.23
C ASN A 335 -0.07 -3.16 33.37
N THR A 336 0.69 -3.87 32.56
CA THR A 336 0.74 -5.33 32.62
C THR A 336 2.08 -5.84 32.11
N GLU A 337 2.62 -6.87 32.74
CA GLU A 337 3.85 -7.55 32.35
C GLU A 337 5.07 -6.60 32.14
N GLY A 338 5.14 -5.48 32.87
CA GLY A 338 6.19 -4.48 32.73
C GLY A 338 6.01 -3.51 31.57
N ILE A 339 4.77 -3.39 31.06
CA ILE A 339 4.39 -2.52 29.95
C ILE A 339 3.30 -1.56 30.41
N THR A 340 3.50 -0.26 30.20
CA THR A 340 2.46 0.77 30.27
C THR A 340 1.83 0.92 28.89
N TYR A 341 0.49 0.92 28.79
CA TYR A 341 -0.19 0.99 27.52
C TYR A 341 -1.47 1.82 27.55
N VAL A 342 -1.84 2.29 26.38
CA VAL A 342 -3.20 2.72 26.03
C VAL A 342 -3.67 1.89 24.86
N SER A 343 -4.96 1.57 24.80
CA SER A 343 -5.52 0.76 23.71
C SER A 343 -6.91 1.24 23.33
N THR A 344 -7.33 0.99 22.09
CA THR A 344 -8.67 1.24 21.59
C THR A 344 -9.13 0.09 20.67
N GLY A 345 -10.42 -0.15 20.64
CA GLY A 345 -11.10 -1.07 19.73
C GLY A 345 -12.53 -0.63 19.49
N SER A 346 -13.13 -1.04 18.38
CA SER A 346 -14.55 -0.76 18.13
C SER A 346 -15.43 -1.42 19.20
N VAL A 347 -16.58 -0.82 19.46
CA VAL A 347 -17.58 -1.42 20.39
C VAL A 347 -18.14 -2.72 19.81
N ASP A 348 -18.42 -2.74 18.52
CA ASP A 348 -19.18 -3.83 17.88
C ASP A 348 -18.33 -5.08 17.62
N GLN A 349 -17.01 -4.95 17.45
CA GLN A 349 -16.08 -6.09 17.25
C GLN A 349 -16.60 -7.12 16.23
N GLN A 350 -17.01 -6.65 15.05
CA GLN A 350 -17.50 -7.52 13.98
C GLN A 350 -16.32 -8.23 13.27
N ILE A 351 -15.77 -9.24 13.94
CA ILE A 351 -14.60 -9.99 13.47
C ILE A 351 -14.86 -10.57 12.08
N LEU A 352 -14.03 -10.17 11.07
CA LEU A 352 -14.17 -10.58 9.67
C LEU A 352 -15.55 -10.26 9.07
N GLY A 353 -16.24 -9.26 9.64
CA GLY A 353 -17.63 -8.93 9.27
C GLY A 353 -17.76 -8.08 8.00
N LYS A 354 -16.66 -7.46 7.55
CA LYS A 354 -16.61 -6.62 6.34
C LYS A 354 -15.56 -7.11 5.37
N ARG A 355 -15.78 -6.84 4.08
CA ARG A 355 -14.84 -7.14 2.99
C ARG A 355 -14.90 -6.02 1.94
N GLY A 356 -13.80 -5.74 1.28
CA GLY A 356 -13.76 -4.72 0.23
C GLY A 356 -12.39 -4.10 0.08
N ASP A 357 -12.28 -3.17 -0.85
CA ASP A 357 -11.03 -2.47 -1.11
C ASP A 357 -10.79 -1.32 -0.12
N ASP A 358 -11.64 -0.31 -0.12
CA ASP A 358 -11.50 0.90 0.71
C ASP A 358 -12.06 0.68 2.12
N LEU A 359 -11.53 -0.32 2.84
CA LEU A 359 -11.90 -0.62 4.22
C LEU A 359 -10.69 -0.58 5.14
N ARG A 360 -10.89 -0.13 6.38
CA ARG A 360 -9.98 -0.26 7.51
C ARG A 360 -10.53 -1.31 8.47
N ILE A 361 -9.66 -1.89 9.28
CA ILE A 361 -10.07 -2.85 10.28
C ILE A 361 -10.96 -2.19 11.36
N ASP A 362 -12.08 -2.82 11.71
CA ASP A 362 -12.99 -2.37 12.77
C ASP A 362 -13.28 -3.47 13.82
N TRP A 363 -12.37 -4.43 13.93
CA TRP A 363 -12.31 -5.44 14.98
C TRP A 363 -10.90 -5.56 15.51
N GLY A 364 -10.74 -6.20 16.68
CA GLY A 364 -9.44 -6.24 17.36
C GLY A 364 -9.11 -4.93 18.08
N TYR A 365 -7.83 -4.74 18.40
CA TYR A 365 -7.40 -3.65 19.25
C TYR A 365 -6.07 -3.07 18.80
N PHE A 366 -6.01 -1.75 18.69
CA PHE A 366 -4.79 -0.99 18.55
C PHE A 366 -4.20 -0.68 19.94
N TYR A 367 -2.87 -0.73 20.04
CA TYR A 367 -2.11 -0.41 21.26
C TYR A 367 -1.01 0.60 20.95
N MET A 368 -0.88 1.59 21.83
CA MET A 368 0.32 2.41 21.97
C MET A 368 0.90 2.12 23.36
N ALA A 369 2.14 1.66 23.43
CA ALA A 369 2.73 1.11 24.64
C ALA A 369 4.20 1.50 24.82
N ALA A 370 4.70 1.43 26.04
CA ALA A 370 6.11 1.66 26.37
C ALA A 370 6.55 0.71 27.51
N PRO A 371 7.86 0.44 27.68
CA PRO A 371 8.35 -0.20 28.89
C PRO A 371 7.89 0.59 30.13
N GLN A 372 7.40 -0.14 31.14
CA GLN A 372 6.89 0.50 32.37
C GLN A 372 7.99 1.25 33.10
N ALA A 373 7.78 2.55 33.35
CA ALA A 373 8.67 3.40 34.13
C ALA A 373 7.84 4.52 34.78
N GLU A 374 8.35 5.08 35.89
CA GLU A 374 7.65 6.15 36.63
C GLU A 374 7.46 7.45 35.81
N ASN A 375 8.35 7.67 34.87
CA ASN A 375 8.32 8.85 33.98
C ASN A 375 7.43 8.67 32.73
N ILE A 376 6.69 7.56 32.61
CA ILE A 376 5.75 7.30 31.53
C ILE A 376 4.32 7.37 32.06
N LEU A 377 3.55 8.32 31.49
CA LEU A 377 2.14 8.52 31.82
C LEU A 377 1.27 8.05 30.67
N SER A 378 0.16 7.40 30.99
CA SER A 378 -0.86 6.96 30.03
C SER A 378 -2.21 7.57 30.37
N ALA A 379 -2.92 8.09 29.37
CA ALA A 379 -4.25 8.66 29.54
C ALA A 379 -5.14 8.38 28.33
N THR A 380 -6.46 8.36 28.57
CA THR A 380 -7.49 8.34 27.51
C THR A 380 -8.58 9.36 27.83
N GLY A 381 -9.18 9.98 26.80
CA GLY A 381 -10.26 10.94 27.00
C GLY A 381 -10.32 12.02 25.91
N ASP A 382 -10.77 13.21 26.28
CA ASP A 382 -10.86 14.35 25.38
C ASP A 382 -9.46 14.89 25.01
N GLY A 383 -9.12 14.83 23.74
CA GLY A 383 -7.80 15.20 23.25
C GLY A 383 -7.45 16.67 23.49
N VAL A 384 -8.40 17.59 23.33
CA VAL A 384 -8.13 19.03 23.55
C VAL A 384 -7.79 19.29 25.02
N SER A 385 -8.51 18.67 25.95
CA SER A 385 -8.26 18.79 27.40
C SER A 385 -6.89 18.24 27.76
N MET A 386 -6.51 17.08 27.24
CA MET A 386 -5.21 16.45 27.49
C MET A 386 -4.05 17.27 26.89
N ARG A 387 -4.20 17.83 25.70
CA ARG A 387 -3.19 18.70 25.07
C ARG A 387 -3.00 19.98 25.87
N LYS A 388 -4.09 20.64 26.32
CA LYS A 388 -4.05 21.82 27.21
C LYS A 388 -3.34 21.48 28.52
N ALA A 389 -3.62 20.33 29.14
CA ALA A 389 -2.97 19.88 30.37
C ALA A 389 -1.46 19.66 30.17
N PHE A 390 -1.04 19.01 29.06
CA PHE A 390 0.37 18.81 28.72
C PHE A 390 1.10 20.15 28.54
N VAL A 391 0.53 21.12 27.81
CA VAL A 391 1.11 22.45 27.63
C VAL A 391 1.29 23.16 29.00
N ALA A 392 0.29 23.07 29.88
CA ALA A 392 0.34 23.68 31.20
C ALA A 392 1.24 22.94 32.22
N GLY A 393 1.66 21.69 31.88
CA GLY A 393 2.42 20.85 32.83
C GLY A 393 1.55 20.27 33.95
N ASN A 394 0.27 20.09 33.69
CA ASN A 394 -0.70 19.48 34.59
C ASN A 394 -0.89 17.98 34.33
N ASP A 395 -1.55 17.27 35.24
CA ASP A 395 -1.96 15.88 35.04
C ASP A 395 -2.85 15.71 33.81
N LEU A 396 -2.64 14.64 33.04
CA LEU A 396 -3.35 14.34 31.79
C LEU A 396 -4.77 13.80 32.01
N ASN A 397 -5.36 14.02 33.20
CA ASN A 397 -6.71 13.57 33.50
C ASN A 397 -7.73 14.28 32.60
N SER A 398 -8.58 13.49 31.94
CA SER A 398 -9.63 13.99 31.06
C SER A 398 -10.91 13.19 31.20
N GLN A 399 -12.03 13.80 30.83
CA GLN A 399 -13.31 13.08 30.76
C GLN A 399 -13.41 12.27 29.48
N SER A 400 -14.09 11.12 29.56
CA SER A 400 -14.42 10.34 28.37
C SER A 400 -15.33 11.11 27.42
N THR A 401 -15.09 10.98 26.13
CA THR A 401 -15.86 11.57 25.03
C THR A 401 -16.99 10.64 24.56
N ASN A 402 -17.28 9.58 25.33
CA ASN A 402 -18.37 8.64 25.09
C ASN A 402 -18.23 7.89 23.73
N GLY A 403 -17.06 7.36 23.47
CA GLY A 403 -16.79 6.49 22.32
C GLY A 403 -15.79 7.03 21.30
N PHE A 404 -15.15 8.18 21.59
CA PHE A 404 -14.15 8.79 20.69
C PHE A 404 -12.91 9.26 21.46
N ASP A 405 -12.59 8.59 22.57
CA ASP A 405 -11.45 8.94 23.41
C ASP A 405 -10.12 8.81 22.70
N LYS A 406 -9.32 9.87 22.72
CA LYS A 406 -7.92 9.85 22.28
C LYS A 406 -7.09 9.03 23.25
N LEU A 407 -5.97 8.52 22.74
CA LEU A 407 -5.00 7.72 23.47
C LEU A 407 -3.73 8.53 23.59
N VAL A 408 -3.19 8.66 24.79
CA VAL A 408 -2.00 9.44 25.06
C VAL A 408 -0.98 8.65 25.84
N LEU A 409 0.29 8.68 25.39
CA LEU A 409 1.48 8.38 26.18
C LEU A 409 2.33 9.64 26.28
N SER A 410 2.74 9.99 27.49
CA SER A 410 3.68 11.09 27.73
C SER A 410 4.92 10.56 28.45
N CYS A 411 6.09 10.92 27.94
CA CYS A 411 7.39 10.53 28.47
C CYS A 411 8.08 11.76 29.02
N ASN A 412 8.22 11.85 30.36
CA ASN A 412 9.00 12.92 30.97
C ASN A 412 10.47 12.48 31.06
N LEU A 413 11.33 13.09 30.26
CA LEU A 413 12.75 12.75 30.19
C LEU A 413 13.58 13.47 31.28
N GLY A 414 12.98 14.46 31.97
CA GLY A 414 13.66 15.25 32.99
C GLY A 414 14.61 16.30 32.41
N LYS A 415 15.53 16.77 33.23
CA LYS A 415 16.55 17.76 32.85
C LYS A 415 17.83 17.10 32.40
N GLU A 416 17.95 16.89 31.09
CA GLU A 416 19.01 16.06 30.47
C GLU A 416 19.70 16.80 29.31
N LYS A 417 20.97 16.42 29.04
CA LYS A 417 21.67 16.83 27.81
C LYS A 417 21.34 15.88 26.66
N ASN A 418 21.23 14.59 26.99
CA ASN A 418 20.89 13.54 26.02
C ASN A 418 19.93 12.56 26.69
N ALA A 419 18.88 12.21 26.01
CA ALA A 419 17.96 11.15 26.45
C ALA A 419 17.49 10.34 25.25
N SER A 420 17.11 9.09 25.48
CA SER A 420 16.58 8.23 24.43
C SER A 420 15.54 7.26 25.00
N GLY A 421 14.68 6.77 24.12
CA GLY A 421 13.66 5.80 24.46
C GLY A 421 12.85 5.41 23.24
N TYR A 422 11.76 4.67 23.47
CA TYR A 422 10.86 4.28 22.41
C TYR A 422 9.44 4.03 22.93
N ILE A 423 8.49 4.11 22.02
CA ILE A 423 7.14 3.56 22.19
C ILE A 423 6.91 2.47 21.15
N MET A 424 5.98 1.57 21.44
CA MET A 424 5.51 0.51 20.56
C MET A 424 4.12 0.85 20.03
N LEU A 425 3.90 0.57 18.76
CA LEU A 425 2.61 0.69 18.07
C LEU A 425 2.24 -0.72 17.60
N ALA A 426 1.15 -1.28 18.14
CA ALA A 426 0.82 -2.68 17.93
C ALA A 426 -0.67 -2.86 17.62
N TYR A 427 -1.00 -3.95 16.93
CA TYR A 427 -2.37 -4.31 16.60
C TYR A 427 -2.64 -5.80 16.80
N ASP A 428 -3.68 -6.15 17.55
CA ASP A 428 -4.17 -7.53 17.69
C ASP A 428 -5.48 -7.67 16.90
N ASP A 429 -5.42 -8.33 15.76
CA ASP A 429 -6.55 -8.55 14.86
C ASP A 429 -7.37 -9.81 15.19
N ILE A 430 -7.02 -10.55 16.23
CA ILE A 430 -7.69 -11.73 16.78
C ILE A 430 -7.81 -12.87 15.75
N TYR A 431 -8.48 -12.64 14.66
CA TYR A 431 -8.55 -13.45 13.44
C TYR A 431 -8.26 -12.54 12.24
N SER A 432 -7.37 -13.00 11.37
CA SER A 432 -6.89 -12.22 10.23
C SER A 432 -7.64 -12.48 8.95
N ILE A 433 -7.91 -13.76 8.66
CA ILE A 433 -8.43 -14.24 7.36
C ILE A 433 -9.49 -15.30 7.61
N GLN A 434 -10.55 -15.32 6.80
CA GLN A 434 -11.39 -16.49 6.66
C GLN A 434 -10.97 -17.25 5.40
N TYR A 435 -10.58 -18.51 5.55
CA TYR A 435 -10.11 -19.39 4.48
C TYR A 435 -11.06 -20.57 4.31
N PHE A 436 -11.82 -20.58 3.21
CA PHE A 436 -12.86 -21.58 2.91
C PHE A 436 -13.76 -21.91 4.10
N GLY A 437 -14.26 -20.87 4.77
CA GLY A 437 -15.19 -20.97 5.90
C GLY A 437 -14.52 -21.13 7.28
N GLN A 438 -13.20 -21.23 7.34
CA GLN A 438 -12.45 -21.33 8.60
C GLN A 438 -11.76 -20.01 8.93
N ASN A 439 -11.95 -19.49 10.15
CA ASN A 439 -11.28 -18.29 10.61
C ASN A 439 -9.85 -18.63 11.08
N LEU A 440 -8.85 -18.02 10.44
CA LEU A 440 -7.45 -18.22 10.74
C LEU A 440 -6.89 -17.07 11.57
N ARG A 441 -6.13 -17.42 12.61
CA ARG A 441 -5.38 -16.45 13.41
C ARG A 441 -4.18 -15.92 12.64
N PRO A 442 -3.64 -14.72 13.00
CA PRO A 442 -2.37 -14.28 12.47
C PRO A 442 -1.26 -15.30 12.78
N TYR A 443 -0.26 -15.38 11.91
CA TYR A 443 0.79 -16.39 12.01
C TYR A 443 1.53 -16.35 13.37
N TRP A 444 1.78 -15.18 13.93
CA TRP A 444 2.42 -15.04 15.24
C TRP A 444 1.63 -15.73 16.38
N ASN A 445 0.31 -15.86 16.22
CA ASN A 445 -0.60 -16.54 17.17
C ASN A 445 -1.32 -17.74 16.55
N ARG A 446 -0.73 -18.39 15.53
CA ARG A 446 -1.33 -19.53 14.78
C ARG A 446 -1.81 -20.65 15.69
N ASN A 447 -1.14 -20.84 16.83
CA ASN A 447 -1.49 -21.88 17.81
C ASN A 447 -2.48 -21.42 18.90
N GLY A 448 -2.89 -20.14 18.89
CA GLY A 448 -3.82 -19.55 19.88
C GLY A 448 -3.26 -19.47 21.32
N LYS A 449 -1.93 -19.56 21.50
CA LYS A 449 -1.28 -19.58 22.84
C LYS A 449 -0.60 -18.26 23.20
N GLU A 450 -0.36 -17.41 22.21
CA GLU A 450 0.27 -16.10 22.40
C GLU A 450 -0.77 -15.01 22.65
N THR A 451 -0.35 -13.94 23.30
CA THR A 451 -1.13 -12.72 23.49
C THR A 451 -0.36 -11.53 22.96
N ILE A 452 -1.05 -10.43 22.67
CA ILE A 452 -0.38 -9.19 22.26
C ILE A 452 0.63 -8.72 23.33
N PHE A 453 0.33 -8.91 24.62
CA PHE A 453 1.23 -8.54 25.72
C PHE A 453 2.47 -9.43 25.73
N SER A 454 2.33 -10.74 25.45
CA SER A 454 3.51 -11.63 25.31
C SER A 454 4.41 -11.18 24.15
N GLN A 455 3.83 -10.70 23.04
CA GLN A 455 4.60 -10.19 21.90
C GLN A 455 5.26 -8.83 22.22
N MET A 456 4.56 -7.91 22.86
CA MET A 456 5.15 -6.64 23.31
C MET A 456 6.27 -6.86 24.33
N LYS A 457 6.13 -7.83 25.24
CA LYS A 457 7.20 -8.18 26.20
C LYS A 457 8.45 -8.72 25.48
N LYS A 458 8.27 -9.63 24.51
CA LYS A 458 9.38 -10.08 23.65
C LYS A 458 10.01 -8.89 22.92
N ALA A 459 9.19 -7.98 22.39
CA ALA A 459 9.60 -6.78 21.68
C ALA A 459 10.46 -5.84 22.57
N VAL A 460 10.13 -5.71 23.85
CA VAL A 460 10.94 -4.94 24.82
C VAL A 460 12.28 -5.61 25.07
N VAL A 461 12.29 -6.92 25.32
CA VAL A 461 13.53 -7.67 25.62
C VAL A 461 14.49 -7.69 24.42
N GLU A 462 13.98 -7.77 23.22
CA GLU A 462 14.75 -7.93 21.99
C GLU A 462 15.08 -6.59 21.29
N TYR A 463 14.67 -5.44 21.85
CA TYR A 463 14.70 -4.13 21.18
C TYR A 463 16.06 -3.79 20.57
N ASP A 464 17.15 -3.83 21.37
CA ASP A 464 18.48 -3.39 20.89
C ASP A 464 19.01 -4.29 19.76
N GLU A 465 18.87 -5.61 19.93
CA GLU A 465 19.28 -6.58 18.91
C GLU A 465 18.44 -6.44 17.64
N LEU A 466 17.14 -6.18 17.80
CA LEU A 466 16.23 -5.97 16.68
C LEU A 466 16.59 -4.72 15.87
N MET A 467 16.88 -3.61 16.58
CA MET A 467 17.31 -2.37 15.91
C MET A 467 18.58 -2.60 15.09
N LYS A 468 19.52 -3.35 15.62
CA LYS A 468 20.75 -3.72 14.93
C LYS A 468 20.47 -4.60 13.69
N GLN A 469 19.65 -5.64 13.84
CA GLN A 469 19.30 -6.54 12.74
C GLN A 469 18.56 -5.80 11.61
N CYS A 470 17.66 -4.87 11.93
CA CYS A 470 17.00 -4.04 10.94
C CYS A 470 18.01 -3.18 10.17
N THR A 471 18.94 -2.51 10.86
CA THR A 471 19.97 -1.69 10.21
C THR A 471 20.91 -2.52 9.32
N GLU A 472 21.29 -3.71 9.77
CA GLU A 472 22.12 -4.63 8.98
C GLU A 472 21.36 -5.13 7.74
N PHE A 473 20.08 -5.45 7.88
CA PHE A 473 19.24 -5.86 6.78
C PHE A 473 19.05 -4.74 5.75
N ASP A 474 18.74 -3.52 6.20
CA ASP A 474 18.58 -2.34 5.35
C ASP A 474 19.85 -2.07 4.54
N SER A 475 21.01 -2.09 5.20
CA SER A 475 22.31 -1.88 4.55
C SER A 475 22.63 -2.97 3.52
N LYS A 476 22.31 -4.23 3.84
CA LYS A 476 22.50 -5.37 2.92
C LYS A 476 21.60 -5.24 1.69
N LEU A 477 20.32 -4.98 1.87
CA LEU A 477 19.35 -4.82 0.78
C LEU A 477 19.75 -3.68 -0.14
N PHE A 478 20.10 -2.53 0.44
CA PHE A 478 20.55 -1.36 -0.31
C PHE A 478 21.81 -1.67 -1.15
N THR A 479 22.80 -2.28 -0.54
CA THR A 479 24.07 -2.65 -1.21
C THR A 479 23.85 -3.66 -2.34
N GLU A 480 23.00 -4.68 -2.14
CA GLU A 480 22.67 -5.64 -3.19
C GLU A 480 21.98 -4.98 -4.38
N ALA A 481 21.01 -4.09 -4.12
CA ALA A 481 20.31 -3.34 -5.16
C ALA A 481 21.23 -2.33 -5.87
N GLU A 482 22.11 -1.62 -5.14
CA GLU A 482 23.06 -0.67 -5.71
C GLU A 482 24.07 -1.37 -6.62
N ASN A 483 24.58 -2.53 -6.22
CA ASN A 483 25.47 -3.34 -7.04
C ASN A 483 24.80 -3.82 -8.33
N ALA A 484 23.50 -4.15 -8.27
CA ALA A 484 22.74 -4.64 -9.42
C ALA A 484 22.37 -3.53 -10.41
N GLY A 485 21.87 -2.37 -9.93
CA GLY A 485 21.29 -1.34 -10.78
C GLY A 485 21.79 0.08 -10.56
N GLY A 486 22.62 0.31 -9.54
CA GLY A 486 23.09 1.63 -9.13
C GLY A 486 22.19 2.31 -8.10
N ARG A 487 22.61 3.49 -7.66
CA ARG A 487 22.04 4.17 -6.50
C ARG A 487 20.54 4.49 -6.62
N GLU A 488 20.11 5.09 -7.73
CA GLU A 488 18.69 5.42 -7.95
C GLU A 488 17.80 4.17 -7.83
N TYR A 489 18.27 3.05 -8.35
CA TYR A 489 17.58 1.77 -8.25
C TYR A 489 17.52 1.25 -6.80
N ALA A 490 18.64 1.37 -6.04
CA ALA A 490 18.66 0.96 -4.64
C ALA A 490 17.71 1.80 -3.77
N GLU A 491 17.66 3.11 -4.00
CA GLU A 491 16.77 4.04 -3.30
C GLU A 491 15.30 3.71 -3.57
N LEU A 492 14.94 3.37 -4.81
CA LEU A 492 13.60 2.88 -5.16
C LEU A 492 13.26 1.55 -4.47
N CYS A 493 14.20 0.59 -4.46
CA CYS A 493 14.01 -0.70 -3.78
C CYS A 493 13.80 -0.52 -2.26
N ALA A 494 14.58 0.35 -1.61
CA ALA A 494 14.44 0.61 -0.19
C ALA A 494 13.03 1.14 0.18
N LEU A 495 12.49 2.08 -0.61
CA LEU A 495 11.12 2.56 -0.42
C LEU A 495 10.08 1.46 -0.72
N ALA A 496 10.26 0.69 -1.79
CA ALA A 496 9.31 -0.33 -2.24
C ALA A 496 9.16 -1.48 -1.23
N TYR A 497 10.23 -1.86 -0.53
CA TYR A 497 10.25 -3.05 0.33
C TYR A 497 9.08 -3.08 1.32
N ARG A 498 8.92 -2.00 2.09
CA ARG A 498 7.91 -1.94 3.15
C ARG A 498 6.50 -1.97 2.62
N GLN A 499 6.26 -1.34 1.46
CA GLN A 499 4.97 -1.39 0.79
C GLN A 499 4.60 -2.81 0.35
N VAL A 500 5.54 -3.53 -0.25
CA VAL A 500 5.32 -4.91 -0.71
C VAL A 500 4.96 -5.81 0.47
N MET A 501 5.73 -5.74 1.56
CA MET A 501 5.49 -6.54 2.75
C MET A 501 4.14 -6.21 3.41
N ALA A 502 3.81 -4.93 3.53
CA ALA A 502 2.57 -4.46 4.13
C ALA A 502 1.31 -4.72 3.29
N ALA A 503 1.45 -5.10 2.02
CA ALA A 503 0.33 -5.48 1.17
C ALA A 503 -0.12 -6.95 1.34
N HIS A 504 0.50 -7.68 2.28
CA HIS A 504 0.24 -9.09 2.54
C HIS A 504 -0.10 -9.39 4.00
N LYS A 505 -0.77 -10.52 4.22
CA LYS A 505 -0.99 -11.11 5.54
C LYS A 505 -0.55 -12.57 5.55
N LEU A 506 0.31 -12.93 6.51
CA LEU A 506 0.73 -14.31 6.71
C LEU A 506 -0.17 -14.99 7.75
N VAL A 507 -0.74 -16.13 7.35
CA VAL A 507 -1.48 -17.05 8.21
C VAL A 507 -1.04 -18.49 7.92
N GLN A 508 -1.55 -19.45 8.69
CA GLN A 508 -1.31 -20.88 8.46
C GLN A 508 -2.62 -21.58 8.14
N SER A 509 -2.64 -22.39 7.08
CA SER A 509 -3.80 -23.20 6.73
C SER A 509 -4.11 -24.26 7.80
N PRO A 510 -5.31 -24.85 7.81
CA PRO A 510 -5.63 -25.96 8.71
C PRO A 510 -4.71 -27.18 8.55
N GLU A 511 -4.18 -27.35 7.34
CA GLU A 511 -3.25 -28.44 6.98
C GLU A 511 -1.79 -28.12 7.39
N GLY A 512 -1.53 -26.90 7.88
CA GLY A 512 -0.21 -26.46 8.33
C GLY A 512 0.62 -25.75 7.26
N GLU A 513 0.08 -25.48 6.07
CA GLU A 513 0.78 -24.77 5.00
C GLU A 513 0.81 -23.25 5.25
N LEU A 514 1.87 -22.58 4.79
CA LEU A 514 1.92 -21.14 4.78
C LEU A 514 0.92 -20.58 3.76
N LEU A 515 0.21 -19.54 4.16
CA LEU A 515 -0.64 -18.73 3.30
C LEU A 515 -0.23 -17.27 3.46
N TYR A 516 0.46 -16.72 2.45
CA TYR A 516 0.91 -15.33 2.45
C TYR A 516 0.07 -14.54 1.45
N LEU A 517 -1.09 -14.10 1.94
CA LEU A 517 -2.19 -13.63 1.10
C LEU A 517 -2.11 -12.13 0.88
N SER A 518 -2.00 -11.72 -0.37
CA SER A 518 -2.04 -10.31 -0.78
C SER A 518 -3.46 -9.75 -0.69
N LYS A 519 -3.55 -8.43 -0.46
CA LYS A 519 -4.74 -7.64 -0.77
C LYS A 519 -4.46 -6.80 -2.01
N GLU A 520 -5.35 -6.84 -2.99
CA GLU A 520 -5.30 -5.98 -4.16
C GLU A 520 -5.77 -4.58 -3.80
N ASN A 521 -4.85 -3.81 -3.19
CA ASN A 521 -5.10 -2.46 -2.71
C ASN A 521 -5.41 -1.50 -3.86
N PHE A 522 -6.34 -0.58 -3.63
CA PHE A 522 -6.71 0.50 -4.52
C PHE A 522 -7.07 0.02 -5.94
N SER A 523 -7.86 -1.06 -6.00
CA SER A 523 -8.38 -1.67 -7.22
C SER A 523 -9.74 -2.31 -6.90
N ASN A 524 -9.80 -3.65 -6.80
CA ASN A 524 -11.04 -4.39 -6.52
C ASN A 524 -11.07 -5.01 -5.10
N GLY A 525 -9.96 -4.98 -4.37
CA GLY A 525 -9.83 -5.56 -3.03
C GLY A 525 -9.80 -7.08 -3.00
N CYS A 526 -9.55 -7.76 -4.12
CA CYS A 526 -9.40 -9.21 -4.15
C CYS A 526 -8.27 -9.69 -3.23
N ILE A 527 -8.44 -10.90 -2.68
CA ILE A 527 -7.42 -11.56 -1.86
C ILE A 527 -6.70 -12.62 -2.68
N ASN A 528 -5.36 -12.61 -2.61
CA ASN A 528 -4.48 -13.57 -3.24
C ASN A 528 -4.66 -13.63 -4.77
N THR A 529 -4.77 -12.46 -5.40
CA THR A 529 -4.85 -12.30 -6.84
C THR A 529 -3.56 -12.80 -7.49
N VAL A 530 -3.67 -13.71 -8.46
CA VAL A 530 -2.50 -14.39 -9.06
C VAL A 530 -1.71 -13.46 -9.96
N ASP A 531 -2.36 -12.55 -10.69
CA ASP A 531 -1.69 -11.54 -11.51
C ASP A 531 -1.06 -10.39 -10.69
N LEU A 532 -1.30 -10.33 -9.36
CA LEU A 532 -0.51 -9.54 -8.41
C LEU A 532 0.66 -10.35 -7.82
N THR A 533 0.47 -11.64 -7.56
CA THR A 533 1.54 -12.54 -7.11
C THR A 533 2.68 -12.58 -8.13
N TYR A 534 2.36 -12.69 -9.41
CA TYR A 534 3.33 -12.79 -10.49
C TYR A 534 4.29 -11.59 -10.56
N PRO A 535 3.85 -10.32 -10.62
CA PRO A 535 4.78 -9.19 -10.61
C PRO A 535 5.52 -9.00 -9.28
N SER A 536 4.95 -9.41 -8.14
CA SER A 536 5.61 -9.26 -6.82
C SER A 536 6.66 -10.34 -6.51
N ALA A 537 6.60 -11.48 -7.19
CA ALA A 537 7.43 -12.66 -6.96
C ALA A 537 8.95 -12.40 -6.88
N PRO A 538 9.59 -11.52 -7.68
CA PRO A 538 11.03 -11.34 -7.65
C PRO A 538 11.61 -11.03 -6.27
N LEU A 539 10.95 -10.21 -5.45
CA LEU A 539 11.37 -9.94 -4.07
C LEU A 539 11.46 -11.22 -3.24
N PHE A 540 10.42 -12.04 -3.29
CA PHE A 540 10.31 -13.25 -2.49
C PHE A 540 11.25 -14.34 -2.98
N LEU A 541 11.39 -14.50 -4.27
CA LEU A 541 12.37 -15.43 -4.87
C LEU A 541 13.82 -15.07 -4.52
N VAL A 542 14.12 -13.79 -4.34
CA VAL A 542 15.47 -13.32 -3.91
C VAL A 542 15.74 -13.65 -2.45
N TYR A 543 14.77 -13.42 -1.55
CA TYR A 543 15.03 -13.42 -0.12
C TYR A 543 14.40 -14.59 0.64
N ASN A 544 13.19 -15.03 0.28
CA ASN A 544 12.50 -16.14 0.95
C ASN A 544 11.47 -16.82 0.04
N PRO A 545 11.83 -17.82 -0.75
CA PRO A 545 10.90 -18.51 -1.66
C PRO A 545 9.76 -19.25 -0.95
N GLU A 546 9.84 -19.51 0.37
CA GLU A 546 8.72 -20.09 1.12
C GLU A 546 7.51 -19.13 1.16
N LEU A 547 7.74 -17.82 1.15
CA LEU A 547 6.65 -16.83 1.05
C LEU A 547 6.02 -16.84 -0.34
N GLU A 548 6.80 -17.04 -1.41
CA GLU A 548 6.25 -17.23 -2.76
C GLU A 548 5.35 -18.48 -2.83
N LYS A 549 5.79 -19.61 -2.25
CA LYS A 549 4.93 -20.80 -2.12
C LYS A 549 3.67 -20.46 -1.32
N GLY A 550 3.79 -19.66 -0.25
CA GLY A 550 2.67 -19.21 0.55
C GLY A 550 1.63 -18.41 -0.25
N MET A 551 2.05 -17.64 -1.27
CA MET A 551 1.14 -16.95 -2.18
C MET A 551 0.47 -17.89 -3.19
N MET A 552 1.07 -19.02 -3.51
CA MET A 552 0.57 -19.99 -4.49
C MET A 552 -0.29 -21.10 -3.87
N ASN A 553 -0.01 -21.49 -2.61
CA ASN A 553 -0.64 -22.64 -1.94
C ASN A 553 -2.17 -22.56 -1.93
N GLY A 554 -2.73 -21.36 -1.72
CA GLY A 554 -4.19 -21.17 -1.71
C GLY A 554 -4.85 -21.47 -3.06
N ILE A 555 -4.22 -21.08 -4.16
CA ILE A 555 -4.70 -21.33 -5.53
C ILE A 555 -4.59 -22.82 -5.88
N PHE A 556 -3.49 -23.49 -5.49
CA PHE A 556 -3.37 -24.94 -5.63
C PHE A 556 -4.46 -25.67 -4.84
N TYR A 557 -4.66 -25.32 -3.56
CA TYR A 557 -5.74 -25.92 -2.76
C TYR A 557 -7.11 -25.72 -3.39
N TYR A 558 -7.42 -24.53 -3.90
CA TYR A 558 -8.70 -24.22 -4.53
C TYR A 558 -8.97 -25.13 -5.74
N SER A 559 -7.95 -25.35 -6.57
CA SER A 559 -8.03 -26.21 -7.76
C SER A 559 -8.05 -27.71 -7.41
N GLU A 560 -7.19 -28.16 -6.48
CA GLU A 560 -7.00 -29.59 -6.15
C GLU A 560 -8.11 -30.15 -5.26
N SER A 561 -8.75 -29.30 -4.44
CA SER A 561 -9.90 -29.69 -3.61
C SER A 561 -11.20 -29.90 -4.41
N GLY A 562 -11.20 -29.58 -5.71
CA GLY A 562 -12.37 -29.69 -6.57
C GLY A 562 -13.40 -28.58 -6.37
N LYS A 563 -13.07 -27.55 -5.59
CA LYS A 563 -13.89 -26.34 -5.45
C LYS A 563 -13.84 -25.48 -6.71
N TRP A 564 -12.68 -25.40 -7.36
CA TRP A 564 -12.49 -24.86 -8.70
C TRP A 564 -12.46 -25.99 -9.74
N LYS A 565 -13.35 -25.91 -10.73
CA LYS A 565 -13.57 -27.02 -11.70
C LYS A 565 -13.14 -26.69 -13.12
N LYS A 566 -12.67 -25.48 -13.37
CA LYS A 566 -12.23 -25.05 -14.70
C LYS A 566 -10.81 -25.58 -14.98
N PRO A 567 -10.46 -25.81 -16.27
CA PRO A 567 -9.16 -26.41 -16.63
C PRO A 567 -7.97 -25.43 -16.62
N PHE A 568 -8.11 -24.30 -15.95
CA PHE A 568 -7.13 -23.24 -15.81
C PHE A 568 -7.11 -22.69 -14.37
N ALA A 569 -6.09 -21.93 -14.01
CA ALA A 569 -5.94 -21.35 -12.68
C ALA A 569 -7.00 -20.26 -12.41
N ALA A 570 -7.44 -20.17 -11.17
CA ALA A 570 -8.35 -19.11 -10.71
C ALA A 570 -7.60 -17.77 -10.60
N HIS A 571 -8.32 -16.66 -10.76
CA HIS A 571 -7.77 -15.33 -10.61
C HIS A 571 -7.46 -14.96 -9.15
N ASP A 572 -8.37 -15.26 -8.22
CA ASP A 572 -8.29 -14.87 -6.81
C ASP A 572 -8.96 -15.91 -5.90
N LEU A 573 -8.90 -15.68 -4.59
CA LEU A 573 -9.59 -16.50 -3.59
C LEU A 573 -10.78 -15.80 -2.94
N GLY A 574 -11.16 -14.59 -3.36
CA GLY A 574 -12.26 -13.86 -2.77
C GLY A 574 -11.97 -12.37 -2.63
N THR A 575 -12.74 -11.69 -1.77
CA THR A 575 -12.48 -10.29 -1.38
C THR A 575 -11.87 -10.24 0.01
N TYR A 576 -10.75 -9.54 0.18
CA TYR A 576 -10.02 -9.44 1.45
C TYR A 576 -10.94 -8.94 2.60
N PRO A 577 -10.98 -9.59 3.78
CA PRO A 577 -10.13 -10.71 4.23
C PRO A 577 -10.75 -12.10 4.05
N LEU A 578 -11.75 -12.29 3.19
CA LEU A 578 -12.51 -13.53 3.03
C LEU A 578 -12.02 -14.31 1.79
N ALA A 579 -11.14 -15.30 2.02
CA ALA A 579 -10.59 -16.19 1.00
C ALA A 579 -11.46 -17.45 0.85
N ASN A 580 -12.62 -17.33 0.20
CA ASN A 580 -13.64 -18.40 0.09
C ASN A 580 -13.90 -18.86 -1.36
N GLY A 581 -13.11 -18.40 -2.33
CA GLY A 581 -13.22 -18.70 -3.76
C GLY A 581 -13.34 -17.43 -4.59
N GLN A 582 -13.01 -17.52 -5.88
CA GLN A 582 -12.93 -16.41 -6.83
C GLN A 582 -14.20 -15.56 -6.83
N VAL A 583 -14.03 -14.25 -6.80
CA VAL A 583 -15.09 -13.24 -6.89
C VAL A 583 -14.94 -12.33 -8.11
N TYR A 584 -13.76 -12.27 -8.72
CA TYR A 584 -13.55 -11.46 -9.91
C TYR A 584 -14.46 -11.96 -11.05
N GLY A 585 -15.14 -11.02 -11.71
CA GLY A 585 -16.21 -11.34 -12.65
C GLY A 585 -15.77 -11.91 -13.99
N GLY A 586 -14.47 -11.79 -14.33
CA GLY A 586 -13.85 -12.29 -15.55
C GLY A 586 -12.82 -13.39 -15.27
N ASP A 587 -12.80 -14.45 -16.07
CA ASP A 587 -11.70 -15.41 -16.04
C ASP A 587 -10.51 -14.86 -16.85
N MET A 588 -9.30 -15.12 -16.37
CA MET A 588 -8.04 -14.83 -17.07
C MET A 588 -7.26 -16.13 -17.34
N PRO A 589 -7.80 -17.06 -18.13
CA PRO A 589 -7.34 -18.45 -18.16
C PRO A 589 -5.90 -18.65 -18.64
N VAL A 590 -5.47 -17.88 -19.66
CA VAL A 590 -4.09 -17.93 -20.19
C VAL A 590 -3.15 -17.19 -19.25
N GLU A 591 -3.57 -16.06 -18.71
CA GLU A 591 -2.81 -15.23 -17.76
C GLU A 591 -2.44 -16.03 -16.53
N GLU A 592 -3.42 -16.53 -15.80
CA GLU A 592 -3.19 -17.13 -14.48
C GLU A 592 -2.53 -18.51 -14.57
N SER A 593 -2.86 -19.30 -15.59
CA SER A 593 -2.17 -20.58 -15.83
C SER A 593 -0.71 -20.37 -16.19
N GLY A 594 -0.41 -19.34 -17.00
CA GLY A 594 0.95 -18.93 -17.34
C GLY A 594 1.73 -18.49 -16.11
N ASN A 595 1.14 -17.63 -15.29
CA ASN A 595 1.70 -17.15 -14.04
C ASN A 595 2.10 -18.31 -13.12
N MET A 596 1.18 -19.21 -12.82
CA MET A 596 1.41 -20.34 -11.90
C MET A 596 2.49 -21.31 -12.39
N LEU A 597 2.56 -21.58 -13.71
CA LEU A 597 3.58 -22.45 -14.30
C LEU A 597 4.98 -21.81 -14.27
N ILE A 598 5.08 -20.52 -14.63
CA ILE A 598 6.34 -19.77 -14.61
C ILE A 598 6.86 -19.67 -13.18
N LEU A 599 6.02 -19.30 -12.22
CA LEU A 599 6.40 -19.16 -10.82
C LEU A 599 6.82 -20.49 -10.19
N SER A 600 6.14 -21.60 -10.54
CA SER A 600 6.56 -22.94 -10.10
C SER A 600 7.97 -23.30 -10.60
N ALA A 601 8.29 -22.90 -11.84
CA ALA A 601 9.64 -23.12 -12.41
C ALA A 601 10.67 -22.15 -11.78
N ALA A 602 10.27 -20.94 -11.44
CA ALA A 602 11.12 -19.97 -10.75
C ALA A 602 11.50 -20.44 -9.35
N ILE A 603 10.54 -20.94 -8.56
CA ILE A 603 10.80 -21.60 -7.28
C ILE A 603 11.77 -22.76 -7.46
N ALA A 604 11.52 -23.66 -8.43
CA ALA A 604 12.41 -24.78 -8.68
C ALA A 604 13.82 -24.35 -9.09
N LYS A 605 13.97 -23.26 -9.85
CA LYS A 605 15.27 -22.67 -10.21
C LYS A 605 16.03 -22.16 -9.00
N VAL A 606 15.35 -21.42 -8.10
CA VAL A 606 15.97 -20.83 -6.90
C VAL A 606 16.37 -21.92 -5.90
N GLU A 607 15.52 -22.93 -5.71
CA GLU A 607 15.78 -24.04 -4.77
C GLU A 607 16.69 -25.13 -5.34
N GLY A 608 16.90 -25.16 -6.67
CA GLY A 608 17.67 -26.20 -7.32
C GLY A 608 16.99 -27.57 -7.40
N ASN A 609 15.69 -27.65 -7.10
CA ASN A 609 14.88 -28.84 -7.16
C ASN A 609 13.42 -28.53 -7.53
N ALA A 610 12.67 -29.52 -8.02
CA ALA A 610 11.27 -29.34 -8.43
C ALA A 610 10.25 -30.05 -7.50
N GLN A 611 10.60 -30.31 -6.25
CA GLN A 611 9.74 -31.05 -5.29
C GLN A 611 8.41 -30.31 -5.05
N TYR A 612 8.42 -28.96 -4.98
CA TYR A 612 7.20 -28.19 -4.84
C TYR A 612 6.25 -28.38 -6.03
N ALA A 613 6.77 -28.33 -7.24
CA ALA A 613 6.00 -28.59 -8.45
C ALA A 613 5.51 -30.06 -8.55
N GLU A 614 6.30 -31.03 -8.07
CA GLU A 614 5.93 -32.45 -8.04
C GLU A 614 4.66 -32.68 -7.21
N LYS A 615 4.53 -32.00 -6.07
CA LYS A 615 3.34 -32.05 -5.20
C LYS A 615 2.08 -31.66 -5.97
N HIS A 616 2.16 -30.70 -6.89
CA HIS A 616 1.06 -30.14 -7.66
C HIS A 616 1.02 -30.60 -9.12
N TRP A 617 1.72 -31.70 -9.44
CA TRP A 617 1.98 -32.12 -10.83
C TRP A 617 0.73 -32.25 -11.67
N LYS A 618 -0.34 -32.83 -11.12
CA LYS A 618 -1.59 -33.09 -11.86
C LYS A 618 -2.24 -31.77 -12.32
N VAL A 619 -2.36 -30.80 -11.47
CA VAL A 619 -2.99 -29.52 -11.82
C VAL A 619 -2.10 -28.71 -12.75
N LEU A 620 -0.78 -28.73 -12.55
CA LEU A 620 0.19 -28.10 -13.46
C LEU A 620 0.10 -28.70 -14.87
N THR A 621 -0.10 -30.03 -14.99
CA THR A 621 -0.33 -30.68 -16.30
C THR A 621 -1.59 -30.14 -16.95
N THR A 622 -2.69 -30.03 -16.21
CA THR A 622 -3.97 -29.49 -16.72
C THR A 622 -3.81 -28.09 -17.28
N TRP A 623 -3.11 -27.22 -16.55
CA TRP A 623 -2.86 -25.83 -16.96
C TRP A 623 -1.93 -25.76 -18.17
N ALA A 624 -0.88 -26.61 -18.22
CA ALA A 624 0.03 -26.65 -19.36
C ALA A 624 -0.67 -27.13 -20.65
N ASP A 625 -1.56 -28.12 -20.54
CA ASP A 625 -2.38 -28.61 -21.68
C ASP A 625 -3.34 -27.51 -22.16
N TYR A 626 -3.96 -26.75 -21.23
CA TYR A 626 -4.80 -25.61 -21.58
C TYR A 626 -4.01 -24.52 -22.36
N LEU A 627 -2.80 -24.20 -21.92
CA LEU A 627 -1.94 -23.23 -22.61
C LEU A 627 -1.48 -23.73 -23.99
N LEU A 628 -1.25 -25.03 -24.16
CA LEU A 628 -0.94 -25.60 -25.47
C LEU A 628 -2.09 -25.44 -26.46
N GLU A 629 -3.34 -25.51 -25.98
CA GLU A 629 -4.53 -25.40 -26.83
C GLU A 629 -4.89 -23.94 -27.13
N LYS A 630 -4.84 -23.06 -26.11
CA LYS A 630 -5.42 -21.71 -26.14
C LYS A 630 -4.41 -20.56 -26.12
N GLY A 631 -3.13 -20.81 -25.84
CA GLY A 631 -2.19 -19.77 -25.46
C GLY A 631 -1.43 -19.10 -26.60
N LEU A 632 -1.33 -19.73 -27.81
CA LEU A 632 -0.55 -19.16 -28.92
C LEU A 632 -1.21 -17.90 -29.49
N ASP A 633 -2.51 -17.96 -29.71
CA ASP A 633 -3.31 -16.83 -30.19
C ASP A 633 -4.49 -16.62 -29.23
N PRO A 634 -4.29 -15.87 -28.13
CA PRO A 634 -5.30 -15.74 -27.08
C PRO A 634 -6.58 -15.08 -27.59
N GLU A 635 -7.72 -15.66 -27.22
CA GLU A 635 -9.03 -15.06 -27.48
C GLU A 635 -9.18 -13.72 -26.73
N ASN A 636 -10.29 -12.99 -26.97
CA ASN A 636 -10.59 -11.75 -26.25
C ASN A 636 -10.89 -12.09 -24.77
N GLN A 637 -9.88 -12.07 -23.95
CA GLN A 637 -9.93 -12.34 -22.53
C GLN A 637 -9.13 -11.31 -21.75
N LEU A 638 -9.36 -11.23 -20.43
CA LEU A 638 -8.58 -10.40 -19.52
C LEU A 638 -7.12 -10.90 -19.45
N CYS A 639 -6.23 -9.99 -19.19
CA CYS A 639 -4.84 -10.23 -18.82
C CYS A 639 -4.45 -9.19 -17.78
N THR A 640 -3.25 -9.29 -17.19
CA THR A 640 -2.80 -8.35 -16.14
C THR A 640 -2.85 -6.86 -16.55
N ASP A 641 -2.92 -6.56 -17.85
CA ASP A 641 -3.05 -5.21 -18.40
C ASP A 641 -4.52 -4.87 -18.77
N ASP A 642 -5.50 -5.51 -18.13
CA ASP A 642 -6.94 -5.36 -18.40
C ASP A 642 -7.47 -3.95 -18.15
N PHE A 643 -6.85 -3.20 -17.21
CA PHE A 643 -7.11 -1.79 -16.96
C PHE A 643 -6.89 -0.89 -18.19
N ALA A 644 -6.10 -1.34 -19.17
CA ALA A 644 -5.88 -0.70 -20.45
C ALA A 644 -6.87 -1.16 -21.54
N GLY A 645 -7.82 -2.04 -21.21
CA GLY A 645 -8.84 -2.61 -22.11
C GLY A 645 -8.50 -4.00 -22.62
N HIS A 646 -9.53 -4.77 -22.93
CA HIS A 646 -9.42 -6.16 -23.39
C HIS A 646 -9.21 -6.21 -24.89
N PHE A 647 -8.47 -7.22 -25.38
CA PHE A 647 -8.38 -7.56 -26.79
C PHE A 647 -7.90 -9.00 -27.01
N ALA A 648 -8.30 -9.57 -28.14
CA ALA A 648 -7.76 -10.83 -28.63
C ALA A 648 -6.39 -10.62 -29.29
N HIS A 649 -5.73 -11.70 -29.60
CA HIS A 649 -4.46 -11.69 -30.37
C HIS A 649 -3.28 -11.02 -29.64
N ASN A 650 -3.32 -10.98 -28.30
CA ASN A 650 -2.31 -10.29 -27.47
C ASN A 650 -0.95 -10.98 -27.55
N ALA A 651 0.02 -10.31 -28.15
CA ALA A 651 1.35 -10.86 -28.38
C ALA A 651 2.15 -11.10 -27.09
N ASN A 652 2.00 -10.24 -26.07
CA ASN A 652 2.69 -10.41 -24.78
C ASN A 652 2.06 -11.54 -23.92
N LEU A 653 0.73 -11.69 -23.97
CA LEU A 653 0.03 -12.79 -23.32
C LEU A 653 0.41 -14.14 -23.96
N SER A 654 0.56 -14.18 -25.29
CA SER A 654 1.07 -15.34 -26.01
C SER A 654 2.48 -15.75 -25.55
N ILE A 655 3.39 -14.76 -25.33
CA ILE A 655 4.72 -15.03 -24.74
C ILE A 655 4.59 -15.72 -23.36
N LYS A 656 3.71 -15.22 -22.50
CA LYS A 656 3.45 -15.82 -21.17
C LYS A 656 3.02 -17.28 -21.31
N ALA A 657 2.09 -17.58 -22.20
CA ALA A 657 1.64 -18.94 -22.44
C ALA A 657 2.78 -19.86 -22.94
N ILE A 658 3.56 -19.40 -23.90
CA ILE A 658 4.70 -20.13 -24.47
C ILE A 658 5.73 -20.45 -23.37
N LEU A 659 6.06 -19.45 -22.54
CA LEU A 659 7.01 -19.63 -21.44
C LEU A 659 6.43 -20.48 -20.31
N GLY A 660 5.12 -20.44 -20.07
CA GLY A 660 4.42 -21.34 -19.15
C GLY A 660 4.52 -22.80 -19.57
N VAL A 661 4.28 -23.10 -20.87
CA VAL A 661 4.46 -24.43 -21.45
C VAL A 661 5.92 -24.90 -21.36
N ALA A 662 6.87 -24.01 -21.65
CA ALA A 662 8.30 -24.32 -21.55
C ALA A 662 8.72 -24.56 -20.09
N SER A 663 8.19 -23.79 -19.15
CA SER A 663 8.42 -23.95 -17.71
C SER A 663 7.97 -25.30 -17.21
N TYR A 664 6.80 -25.77 -17.66
CA TYR A 664 6.31 -27.13 -17.36
C TYR A 664 7.25 -28.20 -17.92
N GLY A 665 7.70 -28.02 -19.18
CA GLY A 665 8.70 -28.92 -19.78
C GLY A 665 10.01 -28.97 -18.99
N LYS A 666 10.50 -27.82 -18.52
CA LYS A 666 11.70 -27.74 -17.67
C LYS A 666 11.50 -28.45 -16.33
N LEU A 667 10.38 -28.22 -15.65
CA LEU A 667 10.00 -28.92 -14.41
C LEU A 667 9.97 -30.44 -14.62
N ALA A 668 9.38 -30.91 -15.73
CA ALA A 668 9.38 -32.32 -16.10
C ALA A 668 10.79 -32.91 -16.21
N GLY A 669 11.70 -32.17 -16.86
CA GLY A 669 13.11 -32.56 -16.96
C GLY A 669 13.80 -32.67 -15.61
N MET A 670 13.57 -31.69 -14.68
CA MET A 670 14.11 -31.72 -13.32
C MET A 670 13.57 -32.90 -12.50
N LEU A 671 12.36 -33.37 -12.80
CA LEU A 671 11.73 -34.55 -12.17
C LEU A 671 12.06 -35.87 -12.87
N GLY A 672 12.97 -35.87 -13.85
CA GLY A 672 13.31 -37.08 -14.61
C GLY A 672 12.24 -37.57 -15.59
N LYS A 673 11.22 -36.79 -15.87
CA LYS A 673 10.11 -37.10 -16.81
C LYS A 673 10.50 -36.68 -18.24
N HIS A 674 11.54 -37.30 -18.80
CA HIS A 674 12.22 -36.89 -20.03
C HIS A 674 11.31 -36.78 -21.25
N ASP A 675 10.44 -37.77 -21.48
CA ASP A 675 9.50 -37.77 -22.64
C ASP A 675 8.51 -36.57 -22.53
N VAL A 676 8.05 -36.28 -21.32
CA VAL A 676 7.19 -35.10 -21.05
C VAL A 676 7.97 -33.82 -21.31
N ALA A 677 9.20 -33.74 -20.81
CA ALA A 677 10.06 -32.57 -21.02
C ALA A 677 10.28 -32.31 -22.52
N GLU A 678 10.69 -33.29 -23.28
CA GLU A 678 10.90 -33.20 -24.73
C GLU A 678 9.64 -32.76 -25.47
N LYS A 679 8.50 -33.37 -25.15
CA LYS A 679 7.18 -33.00 -25.74
C LYS A 679 6.88 -31.52 -25.55
N TYR A 680 6.89 -31.02 -24.30
CA TYR A 680 6.43 -29.65 -24.02
C TYR A 680 7.46 -28.60 -24.46
N LEU A 681 8.78 -28.85 -24.31
CA LEU A 681 9.80 -27.95 -24.81
C LEU A 681 9.78 -27.85 -26.35
N SER A 682 9.60 -28.96 -27.05
CA SER A 682 9.45 -28.97 -28.51
C SER A 682 8.20 -28.17 -28.96
N LYS A 683 7.07 -28.37 -28.27
CA LYS A 683 5.84 -27.60 -28.53
C LYS A 683 6.03 -26.09 -28.29
N ALA A 684 6.63 -25.71 -27.17
CA ALA A 684 6.91 -24.31 -26.87
C ALA A 684 7.80 -23.65 -27.94
N LYS A 685 8.85 -24.32 -28.40
CA LYS A 685 9.70 -23.86 -29.52
C LYS A 685 8.90 -23.70 -30.82
N GLY A 686 8.01 -24.64 -31.11
CA GLY A 686 7.10 -24.54 -32.25
C GLY A 686 6.15 -23.35 -32.17
N MET A 687 5.60 -23.08 -30.99
CA MET A 687 4.75 -21.90 -30.73
C MET A 687 5.56 -20.61 -30.87
N ALA A 688 6.77 -20.52 -30.31
CA ALA A 688 7.64 -19.34 -30.45
C ALA A 688 8.01 -19.06 -31.90
N ALA A 689 8.29 -20.08 -32.70
CA ALA A 689 8.56 -19.93 -34.14
C ALA A 689 7.36 -19.38 -34.92
N GLN A 690 6.13 -19.71 -34.50
CA GLN A 690 4.90 -19.11 -35.06
C GLN A 690 4.72 -17.69 -34.58
N TRP A 691 4.89 -17.44 -33.27
CA TRP A 691 4.81 -16.12 -32.67
C TRP A 691 5.71 -15.11 -33.38
N LEU A 692 6.97 -15.47 -33.66
CA LEU A 692 7.92 -14.64 -34.38
C LEU A 692 7.40 -14.16 -35.75
N LYS A 693 6.61 -14.99 -36.44
CA LYS A 693 6.02 -14.63 -37.73
C LYS A 693 4.77 -13.76 -37.55
N MET A 694 3.95 -14.07 -36.54
CA MET A 694 2.68 -13.39 -36.31
C MET A 694 2.88 -11.98 -35.75
N ALA A 695 3.87 -11.80 -34.86
CA ALA A 695 4.10 -10.54 -34.17
C ALA A 695 5.08 -9.59 -34.89
N ASP A 696 5.83 -10.04 -35.91
CA ASP A 696 6.86 -9.23 -36.56
C ASP A 696 6.29 -7.98 -37.23
N ASP A 697 6.91 -6.82 -36.96
CA ASP A 697 6.58 -5.53 -37.54
C ASP A 697 7.86 -4.73 -37.94
N GLY A 698 8.88 -5.46 -38.39
CA GLY A 698 10.15 -4.87 -38.85
C GLY A 698 11.12 -4.57 -37.70
N ASP A 699 11.12 -3.38 -37.17
CA ASP A 699 12.03 -2.94 -36.10
C ASP A 699 11.53 -3.24 -34.68
N HIS A 700 10.31 -3.79 -34.53
CA HIS A 700 9.71 -4.19 -33.25
C HIS A 700 8.71 -5.34 -33.43
N TYR A 701 8.01 -5.75 -32.33
CA TYR A 701 6.90 -6.69 -32.36
C TYR A 701 5.59 -6.04 -31.94
N ARG A 702 4.49 -6.40 -32.59
CA ARG A 702 3.15 -5.82 -32.43
C ARG A 702 2.58 -5.98 -31.02
N LEU A 703 1.65 -5.15 -30.64
CA LEU A 703 0.77 -5.29 -29.47
C LEU A 703 -0.16 -6.50 -29.65
N THR A 704 -0.85 -6.55 -30.81
CA THR A 704 -1.70 -7.69 -31.21
C THR A 704 -1.32 -8.15 -32.60
N PHE A 705 -1.45 -9.45 -32.86
CA PHE A 705 -1.01 -10.05 -34.14
C PHE A 705 -1.69 -9.45 -35.37
N ASP A 706 -2.93 -8.96 -35.23
CA ASP A 706 -3.79 -8.43 -36.30
C ASP A 706 -3.60 -6.93 -36.56
N LYS A 707 -2.83 -6.19 -35.73
CA LYS A 707 -2.71 -4.71 -35.84
C LYS A 707 -1.25 -4.27 -36.09
N PRO A 708 -0.85 -4.11 -37.36
CA PRO A 708 0.45 -3.53 -37.69
C PRO A 708 0.62 -2.11 -37.18
N GLY A 709 1.85 -1.68 -36.89
CA GLY A 709 2.18 -0.35 -36.37
C GLY A 709 1.94 -0.17 -34.88
N THR A 710 1.47 -1.20 -34.17
CA THR A 710 1.25 -1.19 -32.72
C THR A 710 2.41 -1.88 -31.99
N TRP A 711 2.66 -1.49 -30.75
CA TRP A 711 3.71 -2.08 -29.92
C TRP A 711 3.27 -2.15 -28.45
N SER A 712 3.92 -3.02 -27.65
CA SER A 712 3.77 -3.08 -26.20
C SER A 712 5.06 -3.54 -25.56
N GLN A 713 5.24 -3.28 -24.27
CA GLN A 713 6.33 -3.89 -23.50
C GLN A 713 6.16 -5.42 -23.47
N LYS A 714 7.20 -6.16 -23.89
CA LYS A 714 7.21 -7.63 -23.87
C LYS A 714 7.91 -8.16 -22.61
N TYR A 715 7.54 -7.59 -21.46
CA TYR A 715 8.17 -7.85 -20.16
C TYR A 715 8.23 -9.33 -19.79
N ASN A 716 7.29 -10.14 -20.25
CA ASN A 716 7.28 -11.60 -19.98
C ASN A 716 8.55 -12.32 -20.51
N LEU A 717 9.23 -11.79 -21.53
CA LEU A 717 10.47 -12.36 -22.07
C LEU A 717 11.58 -12.50 -21.03
N VAL A 718 11.57 -11.72 -19.97
CA VAL A 718 12.59 -11.77 -18.89
C VAL A 718 12.74 -13.17 -18.30
N TRP A 719 11.65 -13.94 -18.24
CA TRP A 719 11.64 -15.29 -17.68
C TRP A 719 12.34 -16.34 -18.59
N ASP A 720 12.37 -16.13 -19.91
CA ASP A 720 13.08 -17.03 -20.83
C ASP A 720 14.58 -17.09 -20.47
N LYS A 721 15.17 -15.93 -20.27
CA LYS A 721 16.58 -15.78 -19.86
C LYS A 721 16.80 -16.24 -18.42
N LEU A 722 16.00 -15.76 -17.48
CA LEU A 722 16.16 -16.08 -16.05
C LEU A 722 16.05 -17.58 -15.79
N LEU A 723 15.08 -18.25 -16.41
CA LEU A 723 14.87 -19.67 -16.24
C LEU A 723 15.79 -20.52 -17.13
N GLY A 724 16.47 -19.91 -18.11
CA GLY A 724 17.33 -20.61 -19.07
C GLY A 724 16.54 -21.58 -19.94
N LEU A 725 15.38 -21.14 -20.43
CA LEU A 725 14.49 -21.95 -21.28
C LEU A 725 14.97 -21.99 -22.73
N ASN A 726 15.57 -20.88 -23.20
CA ASN A 726 16.07 -20.72 -24.57
C ASN A 726 15.01 -21.02 -25.63
N ILE A 727 13.84 -20.44 -25.47
CA ILE A 727 12.67 -20.60 -26.33
C ILE A 727 12.65 -19.53 -27.42
N PHE A 728 12.92 -18.27 -27.06
CA PHE A 728 13.03 -17.16 -27.98
C PHE A 728 14.51 -16.87 -28.30
N PRO A 729 14.84 -16.51 -29.55
CA PRO A 729 16.17 -15.98 -29.89
C PRO A 729 16.48 -14.72 -29.08
N GLU A 730 17.74 -14.54 -28.70
CA GLU A 730 18.16 -13.37 -27.89
C GLU A 730 17.91 -12.04 -28.61
N GLU A 731 17.98 -12.06 -29.95
CA GLU A 731 17.69 -10.91 -30.81
C GLU A 731 16.28 -10.33 -30.60
N VAL A 732 15.32 -11.13 -30.13
CA VAL A 732 13.96 -10.66 -29.84
C VAL A 732 13.99 -9.61 -28.74
N ALA A 733 14.62 -9.91 -27.61
CA ALA A 733 14.76 -8.97 -26.50
C ALA A 733 15.61 -7.75 -26.88
N GLN A 734 16.70 -7.97 -27.63
CA GLN A 734 17.58 -6.88 -28.09
C GLN A 734 16.85 -5.91 -29.03
N LYS A 735 16.05 -6.42 -29.98
CA LYS A 735 15.21 -5.66 -30.90
C LYS A 735 14.19 -4.79 -30.13
N GLU A 736 13.47 -5.39 -29.18
CA GLU A 736 12.49 -4.69 -28.33
C GLU A 736 13.16 -3.61 -27.47
N ILE A 737 14.26 -3.88 -26.79
CA ILE A 737 14.99 -2.89 -25.97
C ILE A 737 15.46 -1.71 -26.83
N ALA A 738 16.00 -1.97 -28.03
CA ALA A 738 16.42 -0.92 -28.94
C ALA A 738 15.24 -0.03 -29.37
N TYR A 739 14.09 -0.63 -29.66
CA TYR A 739 12.87 0.09 -30.02
C TYR A 739 12.33 0.90 -28.84
N TYR A 740 12.25 0.32 -27.64
CA TYR A 740 11.72 0.99 -26.45
C TYR A 740 12.52 2.22 -26.05
N LEU A 741 13.83 2.23 -26.26
CA LEU A 741 14.66 3.42 -26.02
C LEU A 741 14.26 4.60 -26.91
N THR A 742 13.61 4.36 -28.08
CA THR A 742 13.08 5.41 -28.95
C THR A 742 11.69 5.90 -28.51
N LYS A 743 11.03 5.19 -27.58
CA LYS A 743 9.67 5.46 -27.09
C LYS A 743 9.61 6.04 -25.67
N GLN A 744 10.76 6.16 -24.99
CA GLN A 744 10.86 6.71 -23.66
C GLN A 744 10.33 8.15 -23.60
N ASN A 745 9.49 8.43 -22.62
CA ASN A 745 9.04 9.75 -22.24
C ASN A 745 9.77 10.28 -21.00
N THR A 746 9.42 11.46 -20.54
CA THR A 746 10.05 12.15 -19.40
C THR A 746 10.07 11.30 -18.12
N TYR A 747 8.98 10.53 -17.85
CA TYR A 747 8.75 9.78 -16.63
C TYR A 747 8.63 8.27 -16.84
N GLY A 748 9.05 7.76 -17.98
CA GLY A 748 9.12 6.32 -18.23
C GLY A 748 8.73 5.90 -19.63
N LEU A 749 8.83 4.60 -19.87
CA LEU A 749 8.38 3.95 -21.09
C LEU A 749 6.87 3.72 -21.01
N PRO A 750 6.05 4.18 -21.96
CA PRO A 750 4.65 3.79 -22.01
C PRO A 750 4.45 2.27 -22.02
N LEU A 751 3.31 1.78 -21.49
CA LEU A 751 2.99 0.36 -21.48
C LEU A 751 2.90 -0.20 -22.91
N ASP A 752 2.25 0.55 -23.78
CA ASP A 752 2.04 0.20 -25.19
C ASP A 752 1.67 1.43 -26.04
N SER A 753 1.31 1.18 -27.28
CA SER A 753 1.00 2.23 -28.28
C SER A 753 -0.38 2.87 -28.12
N ARG A 754 -1.20 2.45 -27.15
CA ARG A 754 -2.58 2.97 -27.00
C ARG A 754 -2.61 4.27 -26.23
N GLU A 755 -1.80 4.38 -25.15
CA GLU A 755 -1.82 5.51 -24.23
C GLU A 755 -0.42 5.84 -23.69
N THR A 756 -0.28 6.99 -23.04
CA THR A 756 1.00 7.45 -22.50
C THR A 756 1.22 7.09 -21.03
N TYR A 757 0.40 6.24 -20.46
CA TYR A 757 0.64 5.70 -19.13
C TYR A 757 1.48 4.42 -19.16
N THR A 758 1.96 4.03 -18.00
CA THR A 758 2.80 2.85 -17.82
C THR A 758 2.53 2.14 -16.50
N LYS A 759 3.09 0.93 -16.38
CA LYS A 759 3.24 0.20 -15.12
C LYS A 759 4.73 0.15 -14.74
N ASN A 760 5.05 0.71 -13.56
CA ASN A 760 6.44 0.85 -13.13
C ASN A 760 7.13 -0.51 -12.85
N ASP A 761 6.39 -1.51 -12.38
CA ASP A 761 6.86 -2.89 -12.21
C ASP A 761 7.28 -3.51 -13.55
N TRP A 762 6.50 -3.31 -14.62
CA TRP A 762 6.85 -3.80 -15.96
C TRP A 762 8.03 -3.08 -16.58
N ILE A 763 8.22 -1.79 -16.27
CA ILE A 763 9.45 -1.08 -16.67
C ILE A 763 10.68 -1.74 -16.04
N MET A 764 10.62 -2.13 -14.75
CA MET A 764 11.73 -2.80 -14.08
C MET A 764 12.07 -4.15 -14.73
N TRP A 765 11.04 -4.93 -15.13
CA TRP A 765 11.24 -6.20 -15.81
C TRP A 765 11.80 -6.01 -17.22
N THR A 766 11.25 -5.04 -17.97
CA THR A 766 11.74 -4.64 -19.28
C THR A 766 13.22 -4.19 -19.20
N ALA A 767 13.55 -3.33 -18.24
CA ALA A 767 14.90 -2.88 -18.00
C ALA A 767 15.88 -4.03 -17.70
N ALA A 768 15.42 -5.04 -16.93
CA ALA A 768 16.23 -6.20 -16.55
C ALA A 768 16.61 -7.09 -17.76
N MET A 769 15.91 -6.99 -18.90
CA MET A 769 16.31 -7.65 -20.15
C MET A 769 17.54 -7.02 -20.81
N SER A 770 17.93 -5.80 -20.39
CA SER A 770 19.10 -5.09 -20.95
C SER A 770 20.39 -5.88 -20.72
N THR A 771 21.31 -5.78 -21.68
CA THR A 771 22.61 -6.49 -21.63
C THR A 771 23.66 -5.76 -20.81
N ASP A 772 23.45 -4.46 -20.53
CA ASP A 772 24.38 -3.63 -19.81
C ASP A 772 23.69 -2.67 -18.83
N THR A 773 24.43 -2.27 -17.80
CA THR A 773 23.94 -1.38 -16.73
C THR A 773 23.61 0.04 -17.23
N ALA A 774 24.25 0.54 -18.26
CA ALA A 774 23.97 1.88 -18.79
C ALA A 774 22.59 1.91 -19.46
N THR A 775 22.25 0.90 -20.22
CA THR A 775 20.92 0.72 -20.80
C THR A 775 19.85 0.49 -19.71
N PHE A 776 20.15 -0.34 -18.71
CA PHE A 776 19.26 -0.53 -17.55
C PHE A 776 18.92 0.82 -16.89
N LYS A 777 19.90 1.66 -16.60
CA LYS A 777 19.70 2.97 -15.97
C LYS A 777 18.82 3.91 -16.80
N LYS A 778 18.86 3.84 -18.13
CA LYS A 778 18.00 4.66 -19.00
C LYS A 778 16.49 4.39 -18.75
N PHE A 779 16.12 3.20 -18.34
CA PHE A 779 14.74 2.89 -17.96
C PHE A 779 14.43 3.27 -16.53
N ILE A 780 15.41 3.18 -15.61
CA ILE A 780 15.19 3.42 -14.17
C ILE A 780 15.15 4.92 -13.84
N SER A 781 16.04 5.73 -14.41
CA SER A 781 16.12 7.15 -14.06
C SER A 781 14.82 7.93 -14.30
N PRO A 782 14.01 7.69 -15.36
CA PRO A 782 12.70 8.31 -15.49
C PRO A 782 11.70 7.92 -14.36
N VAL A 783 11.71 6.67 -13.89
CA VAL A 783 10.87 6.23 -12.77
C VAL A 783 11.33 6.90 -11.47
N TYR A 784 12.63 6.96 -11.23
CA TYR A 784 13.21 7.69 -10.11
C TYR A 784 12.85 9.17 -10.14
N LYS A 785 12.93 9.80 -11.32
CA LYS A 785 12.49 11.17 -11.54
C LYS A 785 11.02 11.38 -11.21
N PHE A 786 10.15 10.46 -11.67
CA PHE A 786 8.73 10.49 -11.35
C PHE A 786 8.49 10.51 -9.83
N MET A 787 9.11 9.59 -9.09
CA MET A 787 8.93 9.50 -7.63
C MET A 787 9.39 10.78 -6.90
N ASN A 788 10.45 11.43 -7.37
CA ASN A 788 10.92 12.69 -6.79
C ASN A 788 10.04 13.91 -7.11
N GLU A 789 9.42 13.94 -8.29
CA GLU A 789 8.74 15.13 -8.80
C GLU A 789 7.22 15.08 -8.66
N THR A 790 6.64 13.89 -8.43
CA THR A 790 5.17 13.77 -8.32
C THR A 790 4.62 14.64 -7.18
N PRO A 791 3.58 15.44 -7.44
CA PRO A 791 2.82 16.15 -6.42
C PRO A 791 1.83 15.22 -5.69
N ASP A 792 1.56 14.02 -6.24
CA ASP A 792 0.62 13.07 -5.68
C ASP A 792 1.17 12.45 -4.40
N ARG A 793 0.48 12.70 -3.29
CA ARG A 793 0.89 12.27 -1.96
C ARG A 793 0.18 10.96 -1.60
N VAL A 794 0.64 9.88 -2.24
CA VAL A 794 0.12 8.50 -2.07
C VAL A 794 1.29 7.52 -1.91
N PRO A 795 1.11 6.34 -1.29
CA PRO A 795 2.11 5.27 -1.39
C PRO A 795 2.42 4.97 -2.85
N MET A 796 3.62 4.47 -3.14
CA MET A 796 4.10 4.32 -4.52
C MET A 796 2.99 3.78 -5.44
N SER A 797 2.64 4.59 -6.46
CA SER A 797 1.76 4.16 -7.53
C SER A 797 2.55 3.30 -8.52
N ASP A 798 1.95 2.22 -8.96
CA ASP A 798 2.49 1.39 -10.03
C ASP A 798 1.92 1.77 -11.42
N TRP A 799 0.84 2.54 -11.48
CA TRP A 799 0.20 3.00 -12.72
C TRP A 799 0.27 4.52 -12.84
N THR A 800 1.14 5.01 -13.72
CA THR A 800 1.54 6.43 -13.80
C THR A 800 1.55 6.95 -15.22
N TRP A 801 1.34 8.27 -15.39
CA TRP A 801 1.56 8.95 -16.66
C TRP A 801 3.06 9.11 -16.94
N THR A 802 3.46 8.98 -18.20
CA THR A 802 4.88 9.09 -18.61
C THR A 802 5.25 10.49 -19.14
N LEU A 803 4.28 11.33 -19.43
CA LEU A 803 4.51 12.71 -19.89
C LEU A 803 4.45 13.73 -18.74
N GLU A 804 3.72 13.44 -17.69
CA GLU A 804 3.52 14.30 -16.51
C GLU A 804 3.68 13.50 -15.22
N PRO A 805 4.08 14.13 -14.09
CA PRO A 805 4.38 13.42 -12.86
C PRO A 805 3.14 13.11 -12.02
N HIS A 806 2.07 12.59 -12.64
CA HIS A 806 0.85 12.22 -11.95
C HIS A 806 0.56 10.72 -12.01
N GLN A 807 0.04 10.18 -10.90
CA GLN A 807 -0.51 8.83 -10.94
C GLN A 807 -1.71 8.77 -11.91
N LYS A 808 -1.86 7.63 -12.58
CA LYS A 808 -3.08 7.33 -13.34
C LYS A 808 -4.09 6.62 -12.43
N GLY A 809 -3.62 5.75 -11.59
CA GLY A 809 -4.39 4.98 -10.60
C GLY A 809 -3.46 4.03 -9.85
N PHE A 810 -4.04 3.13 -9.10
CA PHE A 810 -3.38 2.13 -8.27
C PHE A 810 -2.33 2.72 -7.31
N GLN A 811 -2.29 2.21 -6.10
CA GLN A 811 -1.30 2.59 -5.08
C GLN A 811 -1.21 1.52 -4.01
N ALA A 812 -0.15 1.51 -3.23
CA ALA A 812 0.05 0.61 -2.11
C ALA A 812 -0.03 -0.90 -2.47
N ARG A 813 0.16 -1.26 -3.75
CA ARG A 813 0.07 -2.63 -4.25
C ARG A 813 1.39 -3.36 -4.06
N SER A 814 1.31 -4.70 -3.95
CA SER A 814 2.49 -5.58 -3.82
C SER A 814 3.31 -5.69 -5.11
N VAL A 815 2.76 -5.35 -6.26
CA VAL A 815 3.36 -5.54 -7.59
C VAL A 815 4.75 -4.92 -7.74
N ILE A 816 5.06 -3.86 -6.97
CA ILE A 816 6.40 -3.27 -6.96
C ILE A 816 7.49 -4.17 -6.36
N GLY A 817 7.14 -5.38 -5.85
CA GLY A 817 8.11 -6.46 -5.63
C GLY A 817 8.86 -6.86 -6.90
N GLY A 818 8.29 -6.56 -8.06
CA GLY A 818 8.93 -6.67 -9.38
C GLY A 818 10.21 -5.85 -9.55
N TYR A 819 10.40 -4.84 -8.71
CA TYR A 819 11.65 -4.03 -8.72
C TYR A 819 12.87 -4.91 -8.48
N TRP A 820 12.77 -6.03 -7.76
CA TRP A 820 13.87 -6.97 -7.52
C TRP A 820 14.23 -7.88 -8.69
N MET A 821 13.58 -7.76 -9.85
CA MET A 821 13.88 -8.61 -11.02
C MET A 821 15.35 -8.55 -11.43
N LYS A 822 15.99 -7.37 -11.40
CA LYS A 822 17.40 -7.24 -11.74
C LYS A 822 18.31 -7.94 -10.71
N VAL A 823 18.02 -7.78 -9.42
CA VAL A 823 18.74 -8.48 -8.33
C VAL A 823 18.57 -10.00 -8.47
N LEU A 824 17.35 -10.47 -8.77
CA LEU A 824 17.08 -11.89 -9.00
C LEU A 824 17.87 -12.45 -10.17
N MET A 825 17.87 -11.74 -11.30
CA MET A 825 18.64 -12.15 -12.49
C MET A 825 20.13 -12.24 -12.19
N ASP A 826 20.71 -11.25 -11.53
CA ASP A 826 22.14 -11.26 -11.20
C ASP A 826 22.49 -12.41 -10.25
N LYS A 827 21.66 -12.70 -9.25
CA LYS A 827 21.86 -13.85 -8.35
C LYS A 827 21.71 -15.21 -9.04
N MET A 828 20.84 -15.34 -10.03
CA MET A 828 20.53 -16.62 -10.69
C MET A 828 21.40 -16.90 -11.91
N LEU A 829 21.93 -15.88 -12.58
CA LEU A 829 22.79 -16.06 -13.77
C LEU A 829 24.27 -16.24 -13.41
N VAL A 830 24.69 -15.86 -12.20
CA VAL A 830 26.07 -16.06 -11.70
C VAL A 830 26.29 -17.48 -11.12
N LYS A 831 25.20 -18.21 -10.83
CA LYS A 831 25.27 -19.62 -10.41
C LYS A 831 25.25 -20.55 -11.62
#